data_11256885de3a100fcb752ea928be0c72
#
_entry.id   11256885de3a100fcb752ea928be0c72
#
_cell.length_a   1.000
_cell.length_b   1.000
_cell.length_c   1.000
_cell.angle_alpha   90.00
_cell.angle_beta   90.00
_cell.angle_gamma   90.00
#
_symmetry.space_group_name_H-M   'P 1'
#
loop_
_entity.id
_entity.type
_entity.pdbx_description
1 polymer ?
#
loop_
_entity_poly.entity_id
_entity_poly.type
_entity_poly.pdbx_seq_one_letter_code
_entity_poly.pdbx_strand_id
1 'polypeptide(L)'
;MTKKRFTAAVLAGILAVSSITGCNLMDTQSTTADDSDDETKEKTQPATDEPESKTQEGGEPDTKEPGTEDISTPEVPSDEETPTAEPVTDEPTTPEETTPEETTPENPGPGPGPEVGIDDGSLAAKYFALMQLSVEDARKEFGVEEDKSLKAEDFDKYLYDLFVDSVSGSYLSMIEYVDDPASFDIDVDSLDFTWGHTYTTAEDLKEGKDEVKSYIEELLAYPIDGLSNRQKLVYDKYYYELILSMWGYDVMPFSNYLNPRDDVLSNIGIRLYEVVFDEKKDVEYYFECLKTLPDFIEELPEGIQYQIDNYGYAPDESMLESHRDILVQLCDDTDENVLIAGFDAKIDAMDISADDAKKYKEENAKIVREEIIPALKAYDKELDGITGITDAVAPMCSYKGGRDYYDYLIEAEMSCGMSVQELLDYLKAEVDDCENELISIAQKDMDAYYAYVDGDFEYPATEADEIVKYLLEKMGPNYPELGNIDWKVAYLPKVLEQDGILAYYITPLLDNDKLNVIRVNGGANDTGLFGTMAHEGFPGHMLQFNIQKRAGSYYVENTFTELGYSEGWAMLVDRDAVNYAGFNKNLARIIQLDDIIGYDIEAILDLGINGLGWGADEVYDFLSGDLGYSYSKEDCEGIIMELAPYPGNLISYAAGYHLVDETIKGYMEENDVTYKEACEAFLEIGNAAFHIVAKYMGTDFTK
;
A
#
# COMPACT_ATOMS: atom_id res chain seq x y z
N MET A 1 -6.20 0.54 -33.13
CA MET A 1 -5.51 -0.29 -32.11
C MET A 1 -6.09 -1.69 -32.14
N THR A 2 -5.29 -2.72 -32.08
CA THR A 2 -5.79 -4.10 -32.08
C THR A 2 -6.31 -4.42 -30.68
N LYS A 3 -7.46 -5.13 -30.56
CA LYS A 3 -8.12 -5.50 -29.29
C LYS A 3 -7.18 -6.05 -28.21
N LYS A 4 -6.11 -6.74 -28.56
CA LYS A 4 -5.10 -7.31 -27.65
C LYS A 4 -4.24 -6.30 -26.88
N ARG A 5 -4.14 -5.04 -27.30
CA ARG A 5 -3.29 -4.03 -26.66
C ARG A 5 -3.96 -3.28 -25.52
N PHE A 6 -5.28 -3.34 -25.44
CA PHE A 6 -6.06 -2.62 -24.43
C PHE A 6 -6.09 -3.38 -23.09
N THR A 7 -6.25 -4.70 -23.12
CA THR A 7 -6.31 -5.54 -21.90
C THR A 7 -5.02 -5.51 -21.09
N ALA A 8 -3.88 -5.53 -21.77
CA ALA A 8 -2.59 -5.45 -21.09
C ALA A 8 -2.36 -4.09 -20.40
N ALA A 9 -2.86 -2.99 -21.01
CA ALA A 9 -2.73 -1.65 -20.42
C ALA A 9 -3.63 -1.46 -19.18
N VAL A 10 -4.77 -2.15 -19.12
CA VAL A 10 -5.71 -2.06 -17.98
C VAL A 10 -5.31 -2.99 -16.84
N LEU A 11 -4.89 -4.21 -17.15
CA LEU A 11 -4.25 -5.10 -16.15
C LEU A 11 -2.96 -4.47 -15.58
N ALA A 12 -2.13 -3.87 -16.43
CA ALA A 12 -0.94 -3.14 -15.99
C ALA A 12 -1.26 -1.85 -15.20
N GLY A 13 -2.38 -1.18 -15.49
CA GLY A 13 -2.83 0.00 -14.75
C GLY A 13 -3.31 -0.33 -13.33
N ILE A 14 -4.00 -1.46 -13.16
CA ILE A 14 -4.39 -2.00 -11.85
C ILE A 14 -3.15 -2.58 -11.12
N LEU A 15 -2.22 -3.20 -11.85
CA LEU A 15 -1.01 -3.81 -11.32
C LEU A 15 0.09 -2.78 -10.96
N ALA A 16 0.15 -1.62 -11.62
CA ALA A 16 1.15 -0.59 -11.33
C ALA A 16 0.90 0.12 -9.99
N VAL A 17 -0.33 0.14 -9.49
CA VAL A 17 -0.69 0.67 -8.17
C VAL A 17 -0.26 -0.27 -7.05
N SER A 18 -0.26 -1.59 -7.28
CA SER A 18 0.01 -2.60 -6.25
C SER A 18 1.46 -3.02 -6.10
N SER A 19 2.33 -2.78 -7.09
CA SER A 19 3.73 -3.22 -7.01
C SER A 19 4.70 -2.24 -6.32
N ILE A 20 4.25 -1.05 -5.93
CA ILE A 20 5.09 0.02 -5.34
C ILE A 20 4.63 0.43 -3.95
N THR A 21 3.57 -0.16 -3.40
CA THR A 21 3.17 0.14 -2.02
C THR A 21 4.14 -0.50 -1.03
N GLY A 22 5.26 0.19 -0.81
CA GLY A 22 6.11 -0.07 0.33
C GLY A 22 5.36 0.25 1.63
N CYS A 23 5.71 -0.47 2.68
CA CYS A 23 5.11 -0.33 4.01
C CYS A 23 5.12 1.11 4.49
N ASN A 24 3.95 1.69 4.67
CA ASN A 24 3.80 2.97 5.33
C ASN A 24 3.71 2.76 6.83
N LEU A 25 4.78 3.02 7.57
CA LEU A 25 4.71 3.19 9.02
C LEU A 25 4.39 4.65 9.33
N MET A 26 3.25 4.90 9.95
CA MET A 26 2.95 6.20 10.51
C MET A 26 3.70 6.39 11.82
N ASP A 27 4.57 7.39 11.86
CA ASP A 27 5.06 7.96 13.11
C ASP A 27 4.21 9.20 13.46
N THR A 28 3.16 9.01 14.25
CA THR A 28 2.40 10.12 14.84
C THR A 28 3.05 10.58 16.12
N GLN A 29 4.23 11.21 16.05
CA GLN A 29 4.69 12.06 17.12
C GLN A 29 4.51 13.53 16.74
N SER A 30 3.41 14.09 17.22
CA SER A 30 3.14 15.52 17.21
C SER A 30 4.27 16.27 17.94
N THR A 31 5.21 16.82 17.19
CA THR A 31 6.12 17.82 17.74
C THR A 31 5.47 19.19 17.59
N THR A 32 4.90 19.69 18.68
CA THR A 32 4.55 21.10 18.79
C THR A 32 5.81 21.94 18.59
N ALA A 33 5.90 22.64 17.49
CA ALA A 33 6.93 23.63 17.24
C ALA A 33 6.75 24.83 18.18
N ASP A 34 7.74 25.10 18.99
CA ASP A 34 7.84 26.32 19.78
C ASP A 34 8.72 27.33 19.03
N ASP A 35 8.09 28.39 18.59
CA ASP A 35 8.68 29.49 17.85
C ASP A 35 9.56 30.36 18.79
N SER A 36 10.87 30.47 18.53
CA SER A 36 11.60 31.68 18.97
C SER A 36 12.85 31.93 18.13
N ASP A 37 12.75 33.03 17.36
CA ASP A 37 13.83 33.75 16.70
C ASP A 37 15.14 33.84 17.52
N ASP A 38 16.30 33.67 16.88
CA ASP A 38 17.33 34.73 16.86
C ASP A 38 18.44 34.52 15.82
N GLU A 39 18.84 35.63 15.24
CA GLU A 39 19.82 35.80 14.17
C GLU A 39 21.28 35.72 14.62
N THR A 40 22.12 35.43 13.65
CA THR A 40 23.44 35.95 13.29
C THR A 40 24.72 35.14 13.43
N LYS A 41 25.26 34.89 12.25
CA LYS A 41 26.68 35.12 11.78
C LYS A 41 27.83 34.16 12.09
N GLU A 42 28.28 33.64 10.99
CA GLU A 42 29.64 33.75 10.36
C GLU A 42 30.81 32.88 10.79
N LYS A 43 31.20 31.99 9.84
CA LYS A 43 32.59 31.66 9.38
C LYS A 43 33.68 31.25 10.35
N THR A 44 34.28 30.12 10.16
CA THR A 44 35.52 29.81 9.44
C THR A 44 36.14 28.50 9.92
N GLN A 45 36.50 27.63 9.00
CA GLN A 45 37.51 26.56 9.15
C GLN A 45 38.91 27.17 9.05
N PRO A 46 40.08 26.43 9.22
CA PRO A 46 40.32 25.00 9.44
C PRO A 46 41.50 24.63 10.38
N ALA A 47 41.72 23.32 10.51
CA ALA A 47 43.03 22.65 10.58
C ALA A 47 43.53 22.05 11.90
N THR A 48 43.62 20.72 11.90
CA THR A 48 44.72 19.82 12.30
C THR A 48 45.34 19.93 13.71
N ASP A 49 45.30 18.83 14.40
CA ASP A 49 46.37 17.94 14.83
C ASP A 49 46.08 17.23 16.16
N GLU A 50 46.19 15.92 16.15
CA GLU A 50 46.42 15.04 17.32
C GLU A 50 47.87 15.19 17.83
N PRO A 51 48.35 14.53 18.92
CA PRO A 51 47.72 13.82 20.04
C PRO A 51 48.37 14.09 21.41
N GLU A 52 48.00 13.32 22.40
CA GLU A 52 48.72 12.76 23.56
C GLU A 52 48.18 13.05 24.97
N SER A 53 47.76 11.93 25.52
CA SER A 53 47.84 11.40 26.89
C SER A 53 48.33 12.28 28.07
N LYS A 54 47.62 12.17 29.18
CA LYS A 54 48.06 11.61 30.50
C LYS A 54 47.15 11.96 31.68
N THR A 55 46.62 10.91 32.28
CA THR A 55 46.51 10.59 33.74
C THR A 55 46.63 11.70 34.78
N GLN A 56 45.72 11.74 35.71
CA GLN A 56 45.75 11.36 37.12
C GLN A 56 44.81 12.17 38.03
N GLU A 57 44.08 11.39 38.82
CA GLU A 57 43.75 11.48 40.25
C GLU A 57 42.96 12.65 40.85
N GLY A 58 41.79 12.32 41.39
CA GLY A 58 41.64 12.21 42.84
C GLY A 58 40.79 13.31 43.50
N GLY A 59 39.69 12.92 44.17
CA GLY A 59 39.15 13.71 45.25
C GLY A 59 37.62 13.72 45.40
N GLU A 60 37.06 12.73 46.05
CA GLU A 60 35.83 12.80 46.87
C GLU A 60 36.16 13.47 48.24
N PRO A 61 35.21 13.75 49.13
CA PRO A 61 33.75 13.99 49.01
C PRO A 61 33.31 15.26 49.78
N ASP A 62 32.06 15.69 49.72
CA ASP A 62 31.38 16.09 50.95
C ASP A 62 29.82 16.19 50.79
N THR A 63 29.20 15.50 51.69
CA THR A 63 27.81 15.41 52.08
C THR A 63 27.20 16.74 52.53
N LYS A 64 25.93 17.00 52.21
CA LYS A 64 24.90 17.50 53.15
C LYS A 64 23.50 17.54 52.56
N GLU A 65 22.61 16.69 53.05
CA GLU A 65 21.19 16.98 53.31
C GLU A 65 21.08 17.76 54.65
N PRO A 66 19.93 18.30 55.06
CA PRO A 66 18.54 18.18 54.62
C PRO A 66 17.74 19.50 54.69
N GLY A 67 16.48 19.45 54.24
CA GLY A 67 15.52 20.54 54.56
C GLY A 67 14.11 20.27 54.04
N THR A 68 13.33 19.55 54.82
CA THR A 68 11.86 19.52 54.77
C THR A 68 11.27 20.89 55.11
N GLU A 69 10.30 21.36 54.31
CA GLU A 69 9.23 22.21 54.83
C GLU A 69 7.90 21.94 54.07
N ASP A 70 6.92 21.70 54.88
CA ASP A 70 5.50 21.49 54.72
C ASP A 70 4.73 22.72 54.20
N ILE A 71 3.43 22.48 53.94
CA ILE A 71 2.29 23.41 53.98
C ILE A 71 1.90 23.91 52.57
N SER A 72 0.67 23.90 52.13
CA SER A 72 -0.71 23.63 52.60
C SER A 72 -1.67 23.86 51.46
N THR A 73 -2.70 23.09 51.42
CA THR A 73 -3.96 23.33 50.66
C THR A 73 -4.65 24.63 51.10
N PRO A 74 -5.42 25.26 50.24
CA PRO A 74 -6.67 25.85 50.66
C PRO A 74 -7.92 25.42 49.84
N GLU A 75 -8.84 25.08 50.57
CA GLU A 75 -10.29 24.99 50.61
C GLU A 75 -11.10 25.71 49.53
N VAL A 76 -12.17 25.01 49.18
CA VAL A 76 -13.38 25.42 48.45
C VAL A 76 -14.22 26.42 49.29
N PRO A 77 -14.97 27.31 48.64
CA PRO A 77 -16.29 27.65 49.12
C PRO A 77 -17.41 27.39 48.12
N SER A 78 -18.42 26.69 48.63
CA SER A 78 -19.77 26.57 48.13
C SER A 78 -20.58 27.86 48.36
N ASP A 79 -21.56 28.12 47.47
CA ASP A 79 -22.94 28.41 47.74
C ASP A 79 -23.62 29.06 46.52
N GLU A 80 -24.60 28.35 46.02
CA GLU A 80 -26.02 28.59 45.84
C GLU A 80 -26.46 29.98 45.34
N GLU A 81 -27.20 30.00 44.24
CA GLU A 81 -28.63 30.35 44.17
C GLU A 81 -29.20 30.35 42.75
N THR A 82 -30.28 29.55 42.57
CA THR A 82 -31.23 29.61 41.46
C THR A 82 -32.24 30.74 41.69
N PRO A 83 -32.84 31.28 40.64
CA PRO A 83 -34.30 31.35 40.61
C PRO A 83 -34.98 31.02 39.26
N THR A 84 -35.87 30.15 39.41
CA THR A 84 -37.23 29.88 38.82
C THR A 84 -37.81 30.78 37.72
N ALA A 85 -38.49 30.07 36.85
CA ALA A 85 -39.37 30.37 35.73
C ALA A 85 -40.54 31.32 36.03
N GLU A 86 -41.14 31.92 35.03
CA GLU A 86 -42.39 31.55 34.37
C GLU A 86 -42.85 32.59 33.26
N PRO A 87 -43.89 32.32 32.48
CA PRO A 87 -44.00 32.53 31.04
C PRO A 87 -44.99 33.62 30.62
N VAL A 88 -44.96 34.09 29.36
CA VAL A 88 -46.07 34.84 28.75
C VAL A 88 -46.19 34.61 27.25
N THR A 89 -47.23 34.08 26.88
CA THR A 89 -48.23 33.98 25.81
C THR A 89 -48.17 34.96 24.61
N ASP A 90 -48.39 34.37 23.40
CA ASP A 90 -49.27 34.68 22.25
C ASP A 90 -49.51 36.15 21.80
N GLU A 91 -49.52 36.52 20.58
CA GLU A 91 -50.10 36.17 19.28
C GLU A 91 -49.78 37.26 18.21
N PRO A 92 -50.28 37.23 16.97
CA PRO A 92 -49.50 37.30 15.72
C PRO A 92 -49.66 38.63 14.96
N THR A 93 -48.72 38.93 14.05
CA THR A 93 -48.94 39.92 13.01
C THR A 93 -48.41 39.45 11.65
N THR A 94 -49.23 39.64 10.64
CA THR A 94 -49.16 39.28 9.23
C THR A 94 -48.24 40.22 8.43
N PRO A 95 -47.95 39.97 7.13
CA PRO A 95 -46.61 40.04 6.54
C PRO A 95 -46.34 41.33 5.76
N GLU A 96 -45.06 41.71 5.68
CA GLU A 96 -44.56 42.66 4.69
C GLU A 96 -43.78 41.94 3.60
N GLU A 97 -44.13 42.26 2.35
CA GLU A 97 -43.39 41.85 1.12
C GLU A 97 -41.98 42.42 1.13
N THR A 98 -40.98 41.55 0.94
CA THR A 98 -39.64 41.95 0.53
C THR A 98 -39.20 41.15 -0.66
N THR A 99 -38.67 41.84 -1.66
CA THR A 99 -38.03 41.40 -2.91
C THR A 99 -36.94 40.35 -2.70
N PRO A 100 -36.74 39.45 -3.67
CA PRO A 100 -35.74 38.38 -3.55
C PRO A 100 -34.32 38.91 -3.72
N GLU A 101 -33.48 38.72 -2.72
CA GLU A 101 -32.03 38.69 -2.86
C GLU A 101 -31.62 37.41 -3.55
N GLU A 102 -30.70 37.52 -4.51
CA GLU A 102 -30.00 36.38 -5.13
C GLU A 102 -29.19 35.65 -4.04
N THR A 103 -29.63 34.47 -3.69
CA THR A 103 -28.83 33.53 -2.90
C THR A 103 -27.98 32.69 -3.84
N THR A 104 -26.67 32.79 -3.71
CA THR A 104 -25.71 31.76 -4.13
C THR A 104 -26.18 30.39 -3.60
N PRO A 105 -26.04 29.30 -4.36
CA PRO A 105 -26.41 27.99 -3.87
C PRO A 105 -25.44 27.59 -2.74
N GLU A 106 -25.97 27.49 -1.53
CA GLU A 106 -25.29 26.76 -0.46
C GLU A 106 -25.13 25.31 -0.90
N ASN A 107 -23.90 24.83 -0.89
CA ASN A 107 -23.56 23.43 -1.03
C ASN A 107 -24.32 22.66 0.08
N PRO A 108 -25.16 21.66 -0.22
CA PRO A 108 -25.77 20.87 0.80
C PRO A 108 -24.67 20.04 1.45
N GLY A 109 -24.34 20.33 2.70
CA GLY A 109 -23.49 19.48 3.51
C GLY A 109 -23.97 18.03 3.49
N PRO A 110 -23.08 17.06 3.72
CA PRO A 110 -23.40 15.64 3.65
C PRO A 110 -24.61 15.35 4.55
N GLY A 111 -25.65 14.80 3.94
CA GLY A 111 -26.80 14.27 4.67
C GLY A 111 -26.36 13.05 5.49
N PRO A 112 -27.12 12.64 6.52
CA PRO A 112 -26.82 11.43 7.25
C PRO A 112 -26.72 10.26 6.26
N GLY A 113 -25.57 9.54 6.32
CA GLY A 113 -25.32 8.40 5.47
C GLY A 113 -26.46 7.38 5.55
N PRO A 114 -26.76 6.66 4.47
CA PRO A 114 -27.82 5.65 4.51
C PRO A 114 -27.49 4.57 5.55
N GLU A 115 -28.49 4.14 6.31
CA GLU A 115 -28.40 2.89 7.09
C GLU A 115 -28.08 1.74 6.12
N VAL A 116 -26.87 1.24 6.15
CA VAL A 116 -26.41 0.16 5.27
C VAL A 116 -26.73 -1.18 5.93
N GLY A 117 -27.89 -1.71 5.62
CA GLY A 117 -28.10 -3.15 5.62
C GLY A 117 -27.66 -3.66 4.25
N ILE A 118 -27.01 -4.82 4.18
CA ILE A 118 -26.72 -5.49 2.91
C ILE A 118 -28.05 -5.57 2.13
N ASP A 119 -28.18 -4.73 1.11
CA ASP A 119 -29.37 -4.77 0.25
C ASP A 119 -29.14 -5.90 -0.75
N ASP A 120 -30.08 -6.86 -0.84
CA ASP A 120 -30.04 -8.03 -1.75
C ASP A 120 -29.87 -7.67 -3.25
N GLY A 121 -29.45 -6.48 -3.58
CA GLY A 121 -29.27 -5.94 -4.91
C GLY A 121 -28.04 -5.07 -5.09
N SER A 122 -27.12 -5.02 -4.10
CA SER A 122 -25.85 -4.27 -4.24
C SER A 122 -24.94 -4.89 -5.29
N LEU A 123 -24.06 -4.07 -5.88
CA LEU A 123 -23.06 -4.54 -6.85
C LEU A 123 -22.10 -5.54 -6.18
N ALA A 124 -21.67 -5.27 -4.95
CA ALA A 124 -20.83 -6.15 -4.14
C ALA A 124 -21.47 -7.54 -3.95
N ALA A 125 -22.74 -7.62 -3.52
CA ALA A 125 -23.45 -8.89 -3.33
C ALA A 125 -23.52 -9.71 -4.62
N LYS A 126 -23.68 -9.06 -5.76
CA LYS A 126 -23.65 -9.73 -7.08
C LYS A 126 -22.29 -10.38 -7.35
N TYR A 127 -21.20 -9.63 -7.13
CA TYR A 127 -19.86 -10.13 -7.44
C TYR A 127 -19.37 -11.17 -6.45
N PHE A 128 -19.63 -11.01 -5.16
CA PHE A 128 -19.39 -12.07 -4.17
C PHE A 128 -20.12 -13.38 -4.50
N ALA A 129 -21.37 -13.28 -4.96
CA ALA A 129 -22.09 -14.47 -5.42
C ALA A 129 -21.45 -15.13 -6.65
N LEU A 130 -20.92 -14.34 -7.60
CA LEU A 130 -20.22 -14.86 -8.80
C LEU A 130 -18.89 -15.54 -8.45
N MET A 131 -18.11 -14.97 -7.52
CA MET A 131 -16.83 -15.53 -7.05
C MET A 131 -16.99 -16.89 -6.37
N GLN A 132 -18.13 -17.13 -5.73
CA GLN A 132 -18.42 -18.36 -5.01
C GLN A 132 -19.12 -19.44 -5.84
N LEU A 133 -19.39 -19.20 -7.12
CA LEU A 133 -20.05 -20.17 -7.97
C LEU A 133 -19.20 -21.44 -8.14
N SER A 134 -19.86 -22.59 -8.11
CA SER A 134 -19.25 -23.79 -8.65
C SER A 134 -19.03 -23.62 -10.16
N VAL A 135 -18.04 -24.29 -10.74
CA VAL A 135 -17.77 -24.20 -12.18
C VAL A 135 -18.98 -24.60 -13.02
N GLU A 136 -19.79 -25.57 -12.54
CA GLU A 136 -21.03 -25.96 -13.22
C GLU A 136 -22.07 -24.83 -13.20
N ASP A 137 -22.18 -24.08 -12.10
CA ASP A 137 -23.11 -22.96 -11.99
C ASP A 137 -22.58 -21.73 -12.74
N ALA A 138 -21.26 -21.49 -12.71
CA ALA A 138 -20.62 -20.46 -13.51
C ALA A 138 -20.83 -20.69 -15.02
N ARG A 139 -20.68 -21.93 -15.51
CA ARG A 139 -21.01 -22.29 -16.89
C ARG A 139 -22.46 -21.96 -17.27
N LYS A 140 -23.40 -22.20 -16.35
CA LYS A 140 -24.82 -21.86 -16.57
C LYS A 140 -25.03 -20.35 -16.61
N GLU A 141 -24.39 -19.62 -15.69
CA GLU A 141 -24.48 -18.14 -15.61
C GLU A 141 -23.94 -17.48 -16.86
N PHE A 142 -22.76 -17.90 -17.34
CA PHE A 142 -22.11 -17.32 -18.51
C PHE A 142 -22.57 -17.99 -19.85
N GLY A 143 -23.39 -19.03 -19.78
CA GLY A 143 -23.92 -19.71 -20.99
C GLY A 143 -22.86 -20.53 -21.74
N VAL A 144 -21.83 -21.02 -21.06
CA VAL A 144 -20.70 -21.77 -21.63
C VAL A 144 -20.93 -23.27 -21.54
N GLU A 145 -20.59 -24.01 -22.59
CA GLU A 145 -20.55 -25.48 -22.57
C GLU A 145 -19.09 -25.95 -22.49
N GLU A 146 -18.86 -27.01 -21.70
CA GLU A 146 -17.55 -27.65 -21.60
C GLU A 146 -17.10 -28.21 -22.96
N ASP A 147 -15.88 -27.83 -23.40
CA ASP A 147 -15.26 -28.41 -24.59
C ASP A 147 -14.46 -29.68 -24.22
N LYS A 148 -15.08 -30.83 -24.39
CA LYS A 148 -14.47 -32.15 -24.12
C LYS A 148 -13.29 -32.50 -25.02
N SER A 149 -12.98 -31.69 -26.02
CA SER A 149 -11.78 -31.89 -26.86
C SER A 149 -10.51 -31.35 -26.23
N LEU A 150 -10.63 -30.39 -25.28
CA LEU A 150 -9.51 -29.80 -24.54
C LEU A 150 -8.97 -30.77 -23.49
N LYS A 151 -7.67 -30.66 -23.20
CA LYS A 151 -6.95 -31.53 -22.26
C LYS A 151 -6.12 -30.69 -21.29
N ALA A 152 -5.62 -31.35 -20.24
CA ALA A 152 -4.72 -30.71 -19.27
C ALA A 152 -3.46 -30.08 -19.89
N GLU A 153 -2.90 -30.69 -20.93
CA GLU A 153 -1.76 -30.16 -21.68
C GLU A 153 -2.13 -28.88 -22.45
N ASP A 154 -3.37 -28.77 -22.95
CA ASP A 154 -3.86 -27.57 -23.61
C ASP A 154 -4.06 -26.44 -22.57
N PHE A 155 -4.40 -26.80 -21.32
CA PHE A 155 -4.55 -25.84 -20.22
C PHE A 155 -3.20 -25.22 -19.78
N ASP A 156 -2.14 -26.03 -19.69
CA ASP A 156 -0.78 -25.50 -19.40
C ASP A 156 -0.33 -24.50 -20.46
N LYS A 157 -0.62 -24.82 -21.74
CA LYS A 157 -0.31 -23.89 -22.83
C LYS A 157 -1.17 -22.62 -22.75
N TYR A 158 -2.45 -22.74 -22.42
CA TYR A 158 -3.34 -21.60 -22.25
C TYR A 158 -2.84 -20.65 -21.16
N LEU A 159 -2.45 -21.17 -19.99
CA LEU A 159 -1.89 -20.36 -18.91
C LEU A 159 -0.58 -19.65 -19.30
N TYR A 160 0.26 -20.33 -20.07
CA TYR A 160 1.49 -19.75 -20.60
C TYR A 160 1.21 -18.62 -21.62
N ASP A 161 0.29 -18.88 -22.56
CA ASP A 161 -0.09 -17.90 -23.58
C ASP A 161 -0.74 -16.66 -22.90
N LEU A 162 -1.56 -16.84 -21.86
CA LEU A 162 -2.11 -15.75 -21.05
C LEU A 162 -1.03 -14.89 -20.42
N PHE A 163 -0.03 -15.51 -19.78
CA PHE A 163 1.09 -14.78 -19.21
C PHE A 163 1.82 -13.95 -20.26
N VAL A 164 2.20 -14.58 -21.37
CA VAL A 164 2.90 -13.88 -22.45
C VAL A 164 2.04 -12.74 -23.01
N ASP A 165 0.74 -12.97 -23.23
CA ASP A 165 -0.18 -11.93 -23.71
C ASP A 165 -0.30 -10.77 -22.69
N SER A 166 -0.33 -11.05 -21.37
CA SER A 166 -0.43 -10.03 -20.33
C SER A 166 0.81 -9.13 -20.25
N VAL A 167 2.01 -9.71 -20.28
CA VAL A 167 3.26 -8.94 -20.16
C VAL A 167 3.73 -8.34 -21.48
N SER A 168 3.22 -8.79 -22.62
CA SER A 168 3.57 -8.27 -23.96
C SER A 168 2.73 -7.08 -24.41
N GLY A 169 1.91 -6.50 -23.53
CA GLY A 169 1.10 -5.33 -23.86
C GLY A 169 1.93 -4.07 -24.06
N SER A 170 2.93 -3.88 -23.25
CA SER A 170 3.87 -2.76 -23.33
C SER A 170 5.29 -3.18 -22.88
N TYR A 171 6.28 -2.37 -23.23
CA TYR A 171 7.65 -2.54 -22.73
C TYR A 171 7.68 -2.41 -21.20
N LEU A 172 6.97 -1.43 -20.65
CA LEU A 172 6.94 -1.19 -19.21
C LEU A 172 6.32 -2.37 -18.43
N SER A 173 5.26 -3.01 -18.96
CA SER A 173 4.69 -4.21 -18.35
C SER A 173 5.63 -5.41 -18.44
N MET A 174 6.34 -5.57 -19.56
CA MET A 174 7.25 -6.69 -19.75
C MET A 174 8.41 -6.67 -18.75
N ILE A 175 9.08 -5.52 -18.56
CA ILE A 175 10.27 -5.41 -17.70
C ILE A 175 10.01 -5.62 -16.21
N GLU A 176 8.76 -5.61 -15.78
CA GLU A 176 8.38 -5.90 -14.40
C GLU A 176 8.46 -7.41 -14.07
N TYR A 177 8.37 -8.27 -15.10
CA TYR A 177 8.30 -9.71 -14.92
C TYR A 177 9.42 -10.50 -15.60
N VAL A 178 10.01 -9.96 -16.66
CA VAL A 178 10.85 -10.72 -17.58
C VAL A 178 12.21 -10.04 -17.82
N ASP A 179 13.30 -10.79 -17.62
CA ASP A 179 14.67 -10.36 -17.86
C ASP A 179 15.16 -10.70 -19.27
N ASP A 180 14.88 -11.93 -19.75
CA ASP A 180 15.19 -12.40 -21.10
C ASP A 180 13.93 -12.61 -21.94
N PRO A 181 13.40 -11.56 -22.59
CA PRO A 181 12.17 -11.65 -23.39
C PRO A 181 12.24 -12.72 -24.49
N ALA A 182 13.43 -13.01 -24.99
CA ALA A 182 13.61 -14.02 -26.03
C ALA A 182 13.32 -15.45 -25.52
N SER A 183 13.48 -15.70 -24.22
CA SER A 183 13.13 -16.99 -23.60
C SER A 183 11.63 -17.25 -23.57
N PHE A 184 10.81 -16.19 -23.69
CA PHE A 184 9.34 -16.22 -23.76
C PHE A 184 8.80 -16.00 -25.17
N ASP A 185 9.65 -16.00 -26.19
CA ASP A 185 9.28 -15.70 -27.57
C ASP A 185 8.66 -14.27 -27.74
N ILE A 186 8.99 -13.32 -26.85
CA ILE A 186 8.55 -11.92 -26.91
C ILE A 186 9.46 -11.12 -27.86
N ASP A 187 8.85 -10.50 -28.87
CA ASP A 187 9.52 -9.57 -29.78
C ASP A 187 9.42 -8.14 -29.26
N VAL A 188 10.43 -7.70 -28.49
CA VAL A 188 10.48 -6.38 -27.86
C VAL A 188 10.32 -5.23 -28.86
N ASP A 189 10.85 -5.37 -30.08
CA ASP A 189 10.72 -4.35 -31.12
C ASP A 189 9.25 -4.15 -31.56
N SER A 190 8.32 -5.05 -31.19
CA SER A 190 6.89 -4.98 -31.49
C SER A 190 6.03 -4.42 -30.33
N LEU A 191 6.61 -4.20 -29.16
CA LEU A 191 5.89 -3.73 -27.98
C LEU A 191 5.51 -2.25 -28.08
N ASP A 192 4.58 -1.83 -27.25
CA ASP A 192 4.25 -0.43 -27.03
C ASP A 192 5.21 0.18 -26.01
N PHE A 193 5.85 1.30 -26.34
CA PHE A 193 6.77 2.03 -25.46
C PHE A 193 6.12 3.26 -24.82
N THR A 194 4.81 3.45 -24.96
CA THR A 194 4.09 4.58 -24.34
C THR A 194 3.76 4.30 -22.87
N TRP A 195 3.51 5.35 -22.13
CA TRP A 195 3.12 5.32 -20.71
C TRP A 195 1.61 5.09 -20.49
N GLY A 196 0.86 4.83 -21.56
CA GLY A 196 -0.58 4.65 -21.53
C GLY A 196 -1.34 5.98 -21.56
N HIS A 197 -2.54 5.99 -21.02
CA HIS A 197 -3.43 7.16 -20.95
C HIS A 197 -3.76 7.51 -19.50
N THR A 198 -4.04 8.78 -19.25
CA THR A 198 -4.31 9.30 -17.90
C THR A 198 -5.79 9.18 -17.49
N TYR A 199 -6.68 8.75 -18.34
CA TYR A 199 -8.09 8.52 -17.99
C TYR A 199 -8.71 7.42 -18.82
N THR A 200 -9.80 6.85 -18.29
CA THR A 200 -10.56 5.76 -18.92
C THR A 200 -11.97 6.25 -19.22
N THR A 201 -12.41 6.09 -20.47
CA THR A 201 -13.76 6.49 -20.88
C THR A 201 -14.79 5.38 -20.62
N ALA A 202 -16.07 5.72 -20.63
CA ALA A 202 -17.15 4.73 -20.51
C ALA A 202 -17.16 3.70 -21.66
N GLU A 203 -16.60 4.03 -22.85
CA GLU A 203 -16.45 3.09 -23.96
C GLU A 203 -15.32 2.11 -23.66
N ASP A 204 -14.19 2.59 -23.12
CA ASP A 204 -13.06 1.76 -22.70
C ASP A 204 -13.46 0.77 -21.61
N LEU A 205 -14.19 1.22 -20.57
CA LEU A 205 -14.72 0.36 -19.52
C LEU A 205 -15.59 -0.77 -20.07
N LYS A 206 -16.45 -0.44 -21.03
CA LYS A 206 -17.32 -1.42 -21.64
C LYS A 206 -16.55 -2.41 -22.52
N GLU A 207 -15.57 -1.94 -23.31
CA GLU A 207 -14.73 -2.81 -24.14
C GLU A 207 -13.89 -3.75 -23.28
N GLY A 208 -13.27 -3.25 -22.21
CA GLY A 208 -12.49 -4.06 -21.26
C GLY A 208 -13.36 -5.12 -20.59
N LYS A 209 -14.56 -4.75 -20.14
CA LYS A 209 -15.50 -5.72 -19.55
C LYS A 209 -15.90 -6.82 -20.53
N ASP A 210 -16.20 -6.46 -21.80
CA ASP A 210 -16.56 -7.45 -22.84
C ASP A 210 -15.38 -8.40 -23.11
N GLU A 211 -14.14 -7.91 -22.99
CA GLU A 211 -12.92 -8.71 -23.14
C GLU A 211 -12.72 -9.66 -21.98
N VAL A 212 -12.76 -9.17 -20.73
CA VAL A 212 -12.67 -10.04 -19.51
C VAL A 212 -13.74 -11.13 -19.56
N LYS A 213 -14.95 -10.80 -19.99
CA LYS A 213 -15.99 -11.79 -20.18
C LYS A 213 -15.59 -12.88 -21.17
N SER A 214 -14.87 -12.55 -22.25
CA SER A 214 -14.41 -13.57 -23.19
C SER A 214 -13.36 -14.50 -22.57
N TYR A 215 -12.48 -14.00 -21.69
CA TYR A 215 -11.55 -14.85 -20.94
C TYR A 215 -12.26 -15.77 -19.93
N ILE A 216 -13.32 -15.29 -19.26
CA ILE A 216 -14.17 -16.14 -18.42
C ILE A 216 -14.80 -17.27 -19.26
N GLU A 217 -15.34 -16.96 -20.44
CA GLU A 217 -15.94 -17.96 -21.33
C GLU A 217 -14.91 -18.98 -21.81
N GLU A 218 -13.69 -18.56 -22.13
CA GLU A 218 -12.59 -19.45 -22.52
C GLU A 218 -12.15 -20.36 -21.36
N LEU A 219 -11.94 -19.81 -20.16
CA LEU A 219 -11.59 -20.58 -18.96
C LEU A 219 -12.65 -21.63 -18.64
N LEU A 220 -13.92 -21.23 -18.62
CA LEU A 220 -15.05 -22.11 -18.32
C LEU A 220 -15.25 -23.24 -19.35
N ALA A 221 -14.70 -23.12 -20.56
CA ALA A 221 -14.74 -24.17 -21.55
C ALA A 221 -13.85 -25.38 -21.22
N TYR A 222 -12.80 -25.19 -20.38
CA TYR A 222 -11.90 -26.28 -20.00
C TYR A 222 -12.56 -27.31 -19.09
N PRO A 223 -12.40 -28.64 -19.34
CA PRO A 223 -12.89 -29.69 -18.47
C PRO A 223 -12.02 -29.80 -17.21
N ILE A 224 -12.63 -29.65 -16.04
CA ILE A 224 -11.92 -29.70 -14.74
C ILE A 224 -11.52 -31.13 -14.35
N ASP A 225 -12.30 -32.13 -14.71
CA ASP A 225 -12.10 -33.53 -14.29
C ASP A 225 -10.73 -34.10 -14.68
N GLY A 226 -10.11 -33.54 -15.73
CA GLY A 226 -8.79 -33.95 -16.22
C GLY A 226 -7.62 -33.19 -15.63
N LEU A 227 -7.87 -32.10 -14.90
CA LEU A 227 -6.83 -31.23 -14.34
C LEU A 227 -6.21 -31.82 -13.05
N SER A 228 -4.90 -31.63 -12.88
CA SER A 228 -4.19 -31.88 -11.63
C SER A 228 -4.67 -30.94 -10.51
N ASN A 229 -4.32 -31.22 -9.26
CA ASN A 229 -4.66 -30.30 -8.16
C ASN A 229 -4.04 -28.93 -8.34
N ARG A 230 -2.79 -28.84 -8.84
CA ARG A 230 -2.14 -27.56 -9.11
C ARG A 230 -2.87 -26.76 -10.21
N GLN A 231 -3.24 -27.42 -11.31
CA GLN A 231 -4.02 -26.79 -12.37
C GLN A 231 -5.39 -26.32 -11.88
N LYS A 232 -6.05 -27.09 -10.98
CA LYS A 232 -7.32 -26.67 -10.38
C LYS A 232 -7.16 -25.46 -9.48
N LEU A 233 -6.08 -25.39 -8.70
CA LEU A 233 -5.77 -24.21 -7.89
C LEU A 233 -5.64 -22.97 -8.76
N VAL A 234 -4.84 -23.03 -9.82
CA VAL A 234 -4.68 -21.89 -10.75
C VAL A 234 -5.97 -21.57 -11.49
N TYR A 235 -6.77 -22.59 -11.83
CA TYR A 235 -8.09 -22.37 -12.41
C TYR A 235 -8.99 -21.55 -11.49
N ASP A 236 -9.06 -21.90 -10.20
CA ASP A 236 -9.89 -21.19 -9.22
C ASP A 236 -9.38 -19.76 -8.98
N LYS A 237 -8.04 -19.58 -8.85
CA LYS A 237 -7.42 -18.25 -8.73
C LYS A 237 -7.76 -17.38 -9.93
N TYR A 238 -7.52 -17.88 -11.14
CA TYR A 238 -7.74 -17.11 -12.34
C TYR A 238 -9.22 -16.80 -12.58
N TYR A 239 -10.13 -17.71 -12.21
CA TYR A 239 -11.56 -17.43 -12.24
C TYR A 239 -11.92 -16.28 -11.29
N TYR A 240 -11.37 -16.29 -10.08
CA TYR A 240 -11.55 -15.20 -9.11
C TYR A 240 -11.05 -13.86 -9.66
N GLU A 241 -9.83 -13.81 -10.18
CA GLU A 241 -9.23 -12.62 -10.78
C GLU A 241 -10.07 -12.04 -11.93
N LEU A 242 -10.58 -12.90 -12.78
CA LEU A 242 -11.44 -12.47 -13.88
C LEU A 242 -12.78 -11.89 -13.40
N ILE A 243 -13.37 -12.45 -12.35
CA ILE A 243 -14.60 -11.91 -11.74
C ILE A 243 -14.30 -10.57 -11.06
N LEU A 244 -13.18 -10.45 -10.33
CA LEU A 244 -12.74 -9.21 -9.70
C LEU A 244 -12.48 -8.12 -10.75
N SER A 245 -11.78 -8.45 -11.82
CA SER A 245 -11.55 -7.54 -12.97
C SER A 245 -12.87 -7.09 -13.61
N MET A 246 -13.82 -8.01 -13.79
CA MET A 246 -15.15 -7.67 -14.32
C MET A 246 -15.92 -6.73 -13.40
N TRP A 247 -15.72 -6.85 -12.07
CA TRP A 247 -16.27 -5.92 -11.09
C TRP A 247 -15.63 -4.53 -11.22
N GLY A 248 -14.30 -4.46 -11.33
CA GLY A 248 -13.57 -3.22 -11.55
C GLY A 248 -14.11 -2.41 -12.75
N TYR A 249 -14.53 -3.09 -13.84
CA TYR A 249 -15.16 -2.43 -14.98
C TYR A 249 -16.61 -1.99 -14.76
N ASP A 250 -17.26 -2.43 -13.70
CA ASP A 250 -18.63 -1.99 -13.34
C ASP A 250 -18.64 -0.80 -12.38
N VAL A 251 -17.50 -0.43 -11.81
CA VAL A 251 -17.37 0.72 -10.91
C VAL A 251 -16.74 1.93 -11.61
N MET A 252 -16.82 3.10 -10.98
CA MET A 252 -16.16 4.29 -11.51
C MET A 252 -14.66 4.23 -11.24
N PRO A 253 -13.82 4.55 -12.24
CA PRO A 253 -12.37 4.54 -12.07
C PRO A 253 -11.88 5.83 -11.39
N PHE A 254 -12.01 5.90 -10.07
CA PHE A 254 -11.45 7.01 -9.32
C PHE A 254 -9.92 6.93 -9.30
N SER A 255 -9.24 8.01 -9.69
CA SER A 255 -7.78 8.11 -9.72
C SER A 255 -7.35 9.49 -9.21
N ASN A 256 -6.41 9.52 -8.27
CA ASN A 256 -5.83 10.75 -7.77
C ASN A 256 -4.33 10.79 -8.07
N TYR A 257 -3.95 11.41 -9.18
CA TYR A 257 -2.56 11.49 -9.64
C TYR A 257 -1.64 12.33 -8.75
N LEU A 258 -2.21 13.12 -7.83
CA LEU A 258 -1.51 14.01 -6.91
C LEU A 258 -1.50 13.47 -5.47
N ASN A 259 -1.87 12.21 -5.28
CA ASN A 259 -1.83 11.59 -3.96
C ASN A 259 -0.37 11.53 -3.47
N PRO A 260 -0.01 12.17 -2.34
CA PRO A 260 1.39 12.22 -1.90
C PRO A 260 2.01 10.85 -1.59
N ARG A 261 1.19 9.84 -1.26
CA ARG A 261 1.65 8.46 -1.02
C ARG A 261 1.84 7.65 -2.30
N ASP A 262 1.21 8.07 -3.39
CA ASP A 262 1.22 7.39 -4.68
C ASP A 262 1.30 8.41 -5.84
N ASP A 263 2.20 9.37 -5.70
CA ASP A 263 2.35 10.46 -6.66
C ASP A 263 2.86 9.95 -8.00
N VAL A 264 2.14 10.30 -9.07
CA VAL A 264 2.43 9.83 -10.42
C VAL A 264 3.85 10.14 -10.89
N LEU A 265 4.42 11.28 -10.50
CA LEU A 265 5.78 11.67 -10.90
C LEU A 265 6.84 10.94 -10.09
N SER A 266 6.59 10.69 -8.80
CA SER A 266 7.46 9.85 -7.96
C SER A 266 7.51 8.43 -8.50
N ASN A 267 6.37 7.85 -8.84
CA ASN A 267 6.27 6.51 -9.41
C ASN A 267 7.00 6.39 -10.75
N ILE A 268 6.88 7.38 -11.62
CA ILE A 268 7.67 7.45 -12.86
C ILE A 268 9.18 7.44 -12.55
N GLY A 269 9.61 8.22 -11.57
CA GLY A 269 11.01 8.30 -11.15
C GLY A 269 11.54 6.96 -10.65
N ILE A 270 10.81 6.30 -9.77
CA ILE A 270 11.16 4.97 -9.22
C ILE A 270 11.17 3.93 -10.33
N ARG A 271 10.13 3.87 -11.16
CA ARG A 271 10.03 2.91 -12.25
C ARG A 271 11.21 3.01 -13.22
N LEU A 272 11.59 4.21 -13.62
CA LEU A 272 12.78 4.43 -14.45
C LEU A 272 14.08 4.07 -13.73
N TYR A 273 14.14 4.28 -12.41
CA TYR A 273 15.30 3.92 -11.60
C TYR A 273 15.48 2.39 -11.49
N GLU A 274 14.41 1.62 -11.42
CA GLU A 274 14.47 0.17 -11.24
C GLU A 274 14.69 -0.62 -12.56
N VAL A 275 14.57 0.00 -13.74
CA VAL A 275 14.89 -0.67 -15.02
C VAL A 275 16.31 -1.26 -15.00
N VAL A 276 16.42 -2.55 -15.30
CA VAL A 276 17.71 -3.26 -15.35
C VAL A 276 18.35 -3.12 -16.72
N PHE A 277 19.68 -2.96 -16.78
CA PHE A 277 20.44 -2.94 -18.01
C PHE A 277 21.48 -4.08 -18.01
N ASP A 278 21.18 -5.16 -18.69
CA ASP A 278 22.11 -6.28 -18.88
C ASP A 278 22.90 -6.14 -20.19
N GLU A 279 22.28 -5.62 -21.23
CA GLU A 279 22.93 -5.38 -22.51
C GLU A 279 22.63 -3.98 -23.09
N LYS A 280 23.35 -3.63 -24.15
CA LYS A 280 23.20 -2.31 -24.79
C LYS A 280 21.81 -2.08 -25.37
N LYS A 281 21.11 -3.14 -25.73
CA LYS A 281 19.79 -3.06 -26.33
C LYS A 281 18.76 -2.58 -25.30
N ASP A 282 18.93 -2.94 -24.02
CA ASP A 282 18.06 -2.47 -22.93
C ASP A 282 18.15 -0.95 -22.77
N VAL A 283 19.35 -0.39 -22.90
CA VAL A 283 19.56 1.07 -22.90
C VAL A 283 18.86 1.72 -24.10
N GLU A 284 18.87 1.09 -25.28
CA GLU A 284 18.17 1.60 -26.46
C GLU A 284 16.64 1.56 -26.26
N TYR A 285 16.10 0.49 -25.69
CA TYR A 285 14.67 0.37 -25.34
C TYR A 285 14.25 1.38 -24.26
N TYR A 286 15.07 1.54 -23.23
CA TYR A 286 14.85 2.59 -22.22
C TYR A 286 14.71 3.98 -22.87
N PHE A 287 15.54 4.32 -23.83
CA PHE A 287 15.42 5.60 -24.55
C PHE A 287 14.14 5.70 -25.38
N GLU A 288 13.66 4.61 -25.96
CA GLU A 288 12.37 4.66 -26.68
C GLU A 288 11.23 4.96 -25.70
N CYS A 289 11.23 4.35 -24.52
CA CYS A 289 10.27 4.63 -23.45
C CYS A 289 10.41 6.06 -22.90
N LEU A 290 11.65 6.52 -22.64
CA LEU A 290 11.91 7.84 -22.09
C LEU A 290 11.45 8.98 -23.04
N LYS A 291 11.54 8.78 -24.36
CA LYS A 291 11.10 9.77 -25.37
C LYS A 291 9.58 9.91 -25.45
N THR A 292 8.81 8.94 -24.99
CA THR A 292 7.34 9.02 -24.98
C THR A 292 6.79 9.60 -23.69
N LEU A 293 7.64 9.75 -22.66
CA LEU A 293 7.25 10.32 -21.37
C LEU A 293 6.71 11.77 -21.47
N PRO A 294 7.25 12.67 -22.30
CA PRO A 294 6.67 14.00 -22.47
C PRO A 294 5.21 13.99 -22.90
N ASP A 295 4.80 13.08 -23.80
CA ASP A 295 3.43 13.00 -24.28
C ASP A 295 2.46 12.60 -23.13
N PHE A 296 2.90 11.68 -22.25
CA PHE A 296 2.14 11.31 -21.05
C PHE A 296 2.03 12.46 -20.04
N ILE A 297 3.13 13.18 -19.79
CA ILE A 297 3.15 14.36 -18.90
C ILE A 297 2.21 15.45 -19.43
N GLU A 298 2.17 15.67 -20.74
CA GLU A 298 1.26 16.65 -21.38
C GLU A 298 -0.22 16.25 -21.23
N GLU A 299 -0.55 14.96 -21.05
CA GLU A 299 -1.93 14.48 -20.87
C GLU A 299 -2.39 14.54 -19.38
N LEU A 300 -1.50 14.58 -18.39
CA LEU A 300 -1.86 14.57 -16.97
C LEU A 300 -2.89 15.63 -16.56
N PRO A 301 -2.80 16.92 -16.98
CA PRO A 301 -3.81 17.92 -16.62
C PRO A 301 -5.22 17.55 -17.11
N GLU A 302 -5.33 16.92 -18.30
CA GLU A 302 -6.60 16.44 -18.83
C GLU A 302 -7.16 15.30 -17.98
N GLY A 303 -6.32 14.37 -17.55
CA GLY A 303 -6.69 13.28 -16.64
C GLY A 303 -7.23 13.79 -15.30
N ILE A 304 -6.51 14.73 -14.66
CA ILE A 304 -6.96 15.34 -13.40
C ILE A 304 -8.30 16.07 -13.59
N GLN A 305 -8.43 16.91 -14.63
CA GLN A 305 -9.68 17.63 -14.89
C GLN A 305 -10.83 16.67 -15.25
N TYR A 306 -10.54 15.54 -15.92
CA TYR A 306 -11.53 14.52 -16.23
C TYR A 306 -12.12 13.89 -14.97
N GLN A 307 -11.31 13.56 -13.96
CA GLN A 307 -11.78 13.06 -12.66
C GLN A 307 -12.70 14.07 -11.96
N ILE A 308 -12.32 15.34 -11.96
CA ILE A 308 -13.13 16.43 -11.36
C ILE A 308 -14.46 16.58 -12.10
N ASP A 309 -14.44 16.70 -13.43
CA ASP A 309 -15.62 17.01 -14.24
C ASP A 309 -16.63 15.86 -14.31
N ASN A 310 -16.16 14.62 -14.33
CA ASN A 310 -17.03 13.45 -14.51
C ASN A 310 -17.44 12.77 -13.20
N TYR A 311 -16.57 12.79 -12.19
CA TYR A 311 -16.79 12.09 -10.92
C TYR A 311 -16.90 13.03 -9.70
N GLY A 312 -16.51 14.29 -9.85
CA GLY A 312 -16.39 15.24 -8.75
C GLY A 312 -15.20 14.93 -7.82
N TYR A 313 -14.32 13.98 -8.22
CA TYR A 313 -13.18 13.58 -7.43
C TYR A 313 -12.02 14.52 -7.70
N ALA A 314 -11.73 15.37 -6.74
CA ALA A 314 -10.77 16.46 -6.86
C ALA A 314 -9.68 16.33 -5.79
N PRO A 315 -8.40 16.56 -6.16
CA PRO A 315 -7.35 16.76 -5.16
C PRO A 315 -7.60 18.03 -4.36
N ASP A 316 -6.97 18.16 -3.21
CA ASP A 316 -6.96 19.39 -2.44
C ASP A 316 -5.70 20.24 -2.70
N GLU A 317 -5.67 21.46 -2.10
CA GLU A 317 -4.55 22.38 -2.28
C GLU A 317 -3.23 21.82 -1.72
N SER A 318 -3.27 21.00 -0.64
CA SER A 318 -2.05 20.46 -0.02
C SER A 318 -1.40 19.37 -0.88
N MET A 319 -2.20 18.55 -1.54
CA MET A 319 -1.72 17.58 -2.53
C MET A 319 -1.06 18.26 -3.72
N LEU A 320 -1.67 19.32 -4.22
CA LEU A 320 -1.10 20.12 -5.32
C LEU A 320 0.24 20.75 -4.90
N GLU A 321 0.38 21.22 -3.66
CA GLU A 321 1.64 21.79 -3.15
C GLU A 321 2.72 20.69 -3.04
N SER A 322 2.41 19.54 -2.46
CA SER A 322 3.32 18.38 -2.37
C SER A 322 3.78 17.90 -3.74
N HIS A 323 2.86 17.78 -4.69
CA HIS A 323 3.18 17.42 -6.08
C HIS A 323 4.12 18.42 -6.76
N ARG A 324 3.95 19.73 -6.49
CA ARG A 324 4.85 20.77 -7.00
C ARG A 324 6.25 20.69 -6.40
N ASP A 325 6.40 20.24 -5.17
CA ASP A 325 7.73 20.01 -4.59
C ASP A 325 8.48 18.89 -5.31
N ILE A 326 7.77 17.83 -5.73
CA ILE A 326 8.32 16.77 -6.58
C ILE A 326 8.71 17.33 -7.96
N LEU A 327 7.84 18.13 -8.57
CA LEU A 327 8.12 18.80 -9.84
C LEU A 327 9.39 19.66 -9.79
N VAL A 328 9.61 20.40 -8.70
CA VAL A 328 10.81 21.21 -8.51
C VAL A 328 12.07 20.35 -8.52
N GLN A 329 12.04 19.18 -7.87
CA GLN A 329 13.17 18.26 -7.85
C GLN A 329 13.44 17.63 -9.22
N LEU A 330 12.39 17.17 -9.92
CA LEU A 330 12.53 16.59 -11.26
C LEU A 330 12.93 17.63 -12.33
N CYS A 331 12.65 18.91 -12.10
CA CYS A 331 13.04 20.01 -13.00
C CYS A 331 14.47 20.53 -12.77
N ASP A 332 15.23 19.94 -11.85
CA ASP A 332 16.65 20.26 -11.69
C ASP A 332 17.43 19.96 -13.00
N ASP A 333 18.17 20.92 -13.53
CA ASP A 333 18.92 20.77 -14.78
C ASP A 333 20.40 20.39 -14.57
N THR A 334 20.79 20.05 -13.34
CA THR A 334 22.12 19.61 -12.99
C THR A 334 22.35 18.11 -13.28
N ASP A 335 23.59 17.66 -13.13
CA ASP A 335 23.91 16.23 -13.21
C ASP A 335 23.45 15.44 -11.96
N GLU A 336 22.92 16.14 -10.94
CA GLU A 336 22.36 15.52 -9.73
C GLU A 336 20.87 15.17 -9.88
N ASN A 337 20.22 15.56 -11.00
CA ASN A 337 18.86 15.14 -11.31
C ASN A 337 18.75 13.61 -11.29
N VAL A 338 17.72 13.09 -10.63
CA VAL A 338 17.56 11.64 -10.40
C VAL A 338 17.51 10.84 -11.70
N LEU A 339 16.86 11.35 -12.74
CA LEU A 339 16.78 10.70 -14.04
C LEU A 339 18.13 10.69 -14.78
N ILE A 340 19.06 11.58 -14.40
CA ILE A 340 20.43 11.61 -14.93
C ILE A 340 21.35 10.79 -14.05
N ALA A 341 21.40 11.08 -12.75
CA ALA A 341 22.33 10.44 -11.83
C ALA A 341 22.04 8.94 -11.67
N GLY A 342 20.78 8.54 -11.58
CA GLY A 342 20.36 7.14 -11.49
C GLY A 342 20.71 6.36 -12.76
N PHE A 343 20.45 6.94 -13.92
CA PHE A 343 20.87 6.35 -15.20
C PHE A 343 22.39 6.20 -15.30
N ASP A 344 23.13 7.27 -14.95
CA ASP A 344 24.59 7.27 -15.00
C ASP A 344 25.21 6.18 -14.12
N ALA A 345 24.65 5.94 -12.93
CA ALA A 345 25.09 4.88 -12.03
C ALA A 345 24.87 3.48 -12.62
N LYS A 346 23.75 3.26 -13.32
CA LYS A 346 23.45 1.99 -14.01
C LYS A 346 24.41 1.77 -15.17
N ILE A 347 24.69 2.79 -15.99
CA ILE A 347 25.64 2.71 -17.09
C ILE A 347 27.07 2.43 -16.59
N ASP A 348 27.46 2.99 -15.43
CA ASP A 348 28.78 2.71 -14.83
C ASP A 348 28.92 1.27 -14.30
N ALA A 349 27.81 0.61 -14.01
CA ALA A 349 27.79 -0.79 -13.60
C ALA A 349 27.85 -1.78 -14.77
N MET A 350 27.57 -1.34 -15.99
CA MET A 350 27.61 -2.20 -17.19
C MET A 350 29.05 -2.51 -17.67
N ASP A 351 29.25 -3.72 -18.19
CA ASP A 351 30.53 -4.10 -18.89
C ASP A 351 30.51 -3.64 -20.35
N ILE A 352 30.61 -2.34 -20.57
CA ILE A 352 30.62 -1.69 -21.89
C ILE A 352 31.86 -0.82 -22.09
N SER A 353 32.12 -0.40 -23.34
CA SER A 353 33.23 0.51 -23.61
C SER A 353 33.01 1.92 -23.00
N ALA A 354 34.10 2.57 -22.58
CA ALA A 354 34.01 3.93 -22.05
C ALA A 354 33.43 4.94 -23.07
N ASP A 355 33.60 4.69 -24.36
CA ASP A 355 33.04 5.53 -25.43
C ASP A 355 31.51 5.32 -25.53
N ASP A 356 31.01 4.08 -25.39
CA ASP A 356 29.60 3.78 -25.36
C ASP A 356 28.98 4.33 -24.09
N ALA A 357 29.55 4.10 -22.91
CA ALA A 357 29.10 4.64 -21.64
C ALA A 357 28.94 6.17 -21.71
N LYS A 358 29.95 6.85 -22.20
CA LYS A 358 29.90 8.30 -22.39
C LYS A 358 28.78 8.72 -23.34
N LYS A 359 28.62 8.01 -24.46
CA LYS A 359 27.56 8.32 -25.44
C LYS A 359 26.17 8.18 -24.82
N TYR A 360 25.91 7.08 -24.09
CA TYR A 360 24.60 6.85 -23.47
C TYR A 360 24.30 7.89 -22.40
N LYS A 361 25.27 8.25 -21.54
CA LYS A 361 25.10 9.31 -20.54
C LYS A 361 24.80 10.68 -21.16
N GLU A 362 25.54 11.03 -22.22
CA GLU A 362 25.29 12.30 -22.94
C GLU A 362 23.91 12.30 -23.62
N GLU A 363 23.43 11.16 -24.13
CA GLU A 363 22.11 11.04 -24.76
C GLU A 363 20.98 11.11 -23.71
N ASN A 364 21.10 10.40 -22.58
CA ASN A 364 20.12 10.49 -21.49
C ASN A 364 20.00 11.91 -20.96
N ALA A 365 21.12 12.52 -20.56
CA ALA A 365 21.13 13.87 -20.05
C ALA A 365 20.54 14.89 -21.04
N LYS A 366 20.71 14.64 -22.34
CA LYS A 366 20.11 15.49 -23.38
C LYS A 366 18.60 15.32 -23.44
N ILE A 367 18.07 14.08 -23.45
CA ILE A 367 16.62 13.84 -23.47
C ILE A 367 15.96 14.46 -22.22
N VAL A 368 16.53 14.20 -21.04
CA VAL A 368 15.99 14.79 -19.78
C VAL A 368 15.95 16.32 -19.86
N ARG A 369 17.05 16.98 -20.28
CA ARG A 369 17.13 18.45 -20.28
C ARG A 369 16.38 19.12 -21.42
N GLU A 370 16.34 18.50 -22.60
CA GLU A 370 15.76 19.12 -23.80
C GLU A 370 14.32 18.72 -24.07
N GLU A 371 13.83 17.59 -23.50
CA GLU A 371 12.50 17.05 -23.75
C GLU A 371 11.67 16.93 -22.47
N ILE A 372 12.15 16.21 -21.42
CA ILE A 372 11.37 15.94 -20.20
C ILE A 372 11.20 17.19 -19.32
N ILE A 373 12.31 17.85 -18.93
CA ILE A 373 12.23 19.06 -18.10
C ILE A 373 11.35 20.16 -18.73
N PRO A 374 11.40 20.43 -20.05
CA PRO A 374 10.47 21.34 -20.68
C PRO A 374 9.00 20.90 -20.59
N ALA A 375 8.69 19.60 -20.71
CA ALA A 375 7.34 19.07 -20.56
C ALA A 375 6.84 19.24 -19.12
N LEU A 376 7.65 18.87 -18.10
CA LEU A 376 7.33 19.09 -16.68
C LEU A 376 7.08 20.58 -16.36
N LYS A 377 7.89 21.49 -16.91
CA LYS A 377 7.68 22.95 -16.74
C LYS A 377 6.45 23.48 -17.47
N ALA A 378 6.02 22.84 -18.55
CA ALA A 378 4.76 23.17 -19.20
C ALA A 378 3.58 22.67 -18.38
N TYR A 379 3.66 21.44 -17.91
CA TYR A 379 2.69 20.81 -17.04
C TYR A 379 2.45 21.62 -15.75
N ASP A 380 3.50 22.06 -15.04
CA ASP A 380 3.37 22.91 -13.85
C ASP A 380 2.52 24.17 -14.09
N LYS A 381 2.62 24.77 -15.26
CA LYS A 381 1.77 25.93 -15.63
C LYS A 381 0.33 25.54 -15.94
N GLU A 382 0.12 24.35 -16.49
CA GLU A 382 -1.22 23.86 -16.82
C GLU A 382 -1.99 23.48 -15.57
N LEU A 383 -1.29 23.07 -14.49
CA LEU A 383 -1.87 22.89 -13.17
C LEU A 383 -2.58 24.15 -12.64
N ASP A 384 -2.09 25.36 -12.99
CA ASP A 384 -2.77 26.62 -12.65
C ASP A 384 -4.12 26.79 -13.35
N GLY A 385 -4.38 26.01 -14.39
CA GLY A 385 -5.62 26.02 -15.16
C GLY A 385 -6.67 25.04 -14.68
N ILE A 386 -6.31 24.10 -13.79
CA ILE A 386 -7.23 23.11 -13.24
C ILE A 386 -8.26 23.82 -12.36
N THR A 387 -9.52 23.45 -12.56
CA THR A 387 -10.65 24.06 -11.84
C THR A 387 -11.36 23.03 -10.99
N GLY A 388 -11.77 23.42 -9.79
CA GLY A 388 -12.50 22.53 -8.89
C GLY A 388 -11.64 21.87 -7.84
N ILE A 389 -10.36 22.28 -7.70
CA ILE A 389 -9.52 21.94 -6.53
C ILE A 389 -10.28 22.31 -5.26
N THR A 390 -10.23 21.45 -4.25
CA THR A 390 -10.99 21.59 -3.01
C THR A 390 -10.10 22.03 -1.83
N ASP A 391 -10.74 22.51 -0.76
CA ASP A 391 -10.02 22.78 0.51
C ASP A 391 -9.65 21.47 1.26
N ALA A 392 -10.37 20.38 1.00
CA ALA A 392 -10.11 19.04 1.55
C ALA A 392 -10.80 17.98 0.68
N VAL A 393 -10.18 16.81 0.54
CA VAL A 393 -10.77 15.64 -0.12
C VAL A 393 -11.93 15.11 0.73
N ALA A 394 -13.04 14.79 0.11
CA ALA A 394 -14.19 14.21 0.81
C ALA A 394 -14.06 12.69 0.90
N PRO A 395 -14.66 12.02 1.93
CA PRO A 395 -14.68 10.57 2.03
C PRO A 395 -15.21 9.89 0.76
N MET A 396 -14.60 8.77 0.37
CA MET A 396 -14.89 8.08 -0.91
C MET A 396 -16.39 7.79 -1.09
N CYS A 397 -17.08 7.30 -0.06
CA CYS A 397 -18.51 7.00 -0.12
C CYS A 397 -19.42 8.21 -0.39
N SER A 398 -18.92 9.44 -0.26
CA SER A 398 -19.68 10.66 -0.52
C SER A 398 -19.80 11.00 -2.02
N TYR A 399 -18.89 10.45 -2.85
CA TYR A 399 -18.93 10.63 -4.30
C TYR A 399 -20.01 9.74 -4.92
N LYS A 400 -20.53 10.19 -6.06
CA LYS A 400 -21.48 9.38 -6.83
C LYS A 400 -20.81 8.10 -7.35
N GLY A 401 -21.25 6.93 -6.87
CA GLY A 401 -20.63 5.64 -7.17
C GLY A 401 -19.41 5.31 -6.32
N GLY A 402 -18.99 6.23 -5.43
CA GLY A 402 -17.85 6.04 -4.57
C GLY A 402 -18.01 4.90 -3.57
N ARG A 403 -19.25 4.63 -3.10
CA ARG A 403 -19.51 3.47 -2.25
C ARG A 403 -19.30 2.15 -2.99
N ASP A 404 -19.84 2.01 -4.21
CA ASP A 404 -19.65 0.81 -5.03
C ASP A 404 -18.16 0.60 -5.38
N TYR A 405 -17.43 1.71 -5.62
CA TYR A 405 -16.00 1.68 -5.82
C TYR A 405 -15.24 1.25 -4.57
N TYR A 406 -15.61 1.75 -3.40
CA TYR A 406 -14.96 1.40 -2.13
C TYR A 406 -15.20 -0.08 -1.77
N ASP A 407 -16.42 -0.60 -1.97
CA ASP A 407 -16.69 -2.03 -1.78
C ASP A 407 -15.82 -2.90 -2.73
N TYR A 408 -15.61 -2.47 -3.97
CA TYR A 408 -14.69 -3.12 -4.91
C TYR A 408 -13.23 -3.02 -4.44
N LEU A 409 -12.80 -1.82 -4.04
CA LEU A 409 -11.42 -1.58 -3.58
C LEU A 409 -11.06 -2.48 -2.39
N ILE A 410 -11.95 -2.60 -1.41
CA ILE A 410 -11.72 -3.46 -0.24
C ILE A 410 -11.58 -4.93 -0.66
N GLU A 411 -12.38 -5.43 -1.59
CA GLU A 411 -12.21 -6.82 -2.05
C GLU A 411 -10.93 -6.98 -2.90
N ALA A 412 -10.58 -5.98 -3.72
CA ALA A 412 -9.33 -5.98 -4.49
C ALA A 412 -8.09 -5.99 -3.59
N GLU A 413 -8.14 -5.25 -2.46
CA GLU A 413 -7.07 -5.22 -1.46
C GLU A 413 -7.02 -6.50 -0.60
N MET A 414 -8.18 -6.98 -0.16
CA MET A 414 -8.26 -8.01 0.87
C MET A 414 -8.49 -9.42 0.34
N SER A 415 -9.24 -9.57 -0.74
CA SER A 415 -9.63 -10.87 -1.32
C SER A 415 -10.25 -11.84 -0.29
N CYS A 416 -11.05 -11.29 0.64
CA CYS A 416 -11.59 -12.05 1.77
C CYS A 416 -13.08 -12.37 1.67
N GLY A 417 -13.83 -11.74 0.77
CA GLY A 417 -15.27 -11.94 0.60
C GLY A 417 -16.13 -11.34 1.71
N MET A 418 -15.58 -10.44 2.53
CA MET A 418 -16.31 -9.73 3.58
C MET A 418 -16.80 -8.38 3.06
N SER A 419 -18.02 -8.00 3.46
CA SER A 419 -18.48 -6.63 3.30
C SER A 419 -17.70 -5.67 4.20
N VAL A 420 -17.69 -4.38 3.85
CA VAL A 420 -17.08 -3.31 4.67
C VAL A 420 -17.57 -3.35 6.12
N GLN A 421 -18.87 -3.63 6.36
CA GLN A 421 -19.41 -3.73 7.72
C GLN A 421 -18.90 -4.97 8.47
N GLU A 422 -18.85 -6.13 7.80
CA GLU A 422 -18.34 -7.37 8.41
C GLU A 422 -16.86 -7.23 8.78
N LEU A 423 -16.07 -6.61 7.90
CA LEU A 423 -14.64 -6.37 8.14
C LEU A 423 -14.42 -5.38 9.30
N LEU A 424 -15.22 -4.30 9.35
CA LEU A 424 -15.19 -3.35 10.45
C LEU A 424 -15.57 -3.99 11.79
N ASP A 425 -16.63 -4.81 11.83
CA ASP A 425 -17.05 -5.50 13.05
C ASP A 425 -16.01 -6.53 13.49
N TYR A 426 -15.35 -7.18 12.53
CA TYR A 426 -14.24 -8.11 12.77
C TYR A 426 -13.06 -7.42 13.43
N LEU A 427 -12.54 -6.35 12.84
CA LEU A 427 -11.39 -5.61 13.39
C LEU A 427 -11.69 -5.00 14.76
N LYS A 428 -12.91 -4.51 15.00
CA LYS A 428 -13.29 -4.05 16.34
C LYS A 428 -13.20 -5.14 17.39
N ALA A 429 -13.56 -6.37 17.05
CA ALA A 429 -13.44 -7.50 17.98
C ALA A 429 -11.96 -7.85 18.24
N GLU A 430 -11.10 -7.78 17.21
CA GLU A 430 -9.65 -8.02 17.36
C GLU A 430 -9.00 -6.94 18.25
N VAL A 431 -9.35 -5.65 18.06
CA VAL A 431 -8.88 -4.55 18.94
C VAL A 431 -9.27 -4.82 20.40
N ASP A 432 -10.53 -5.18 20.66
CA ASP A 432 -11.02 -5.47 22.02
C ASP A 432 -10.21 -6.62 22.66
N ASP A 433 -9.90 -7.68 21.91
CA ASP A 433 -9.13 -8.82 22.41
C ASP A 433 -7.66 -8.45 22.63
N CYS A 434 -7.03 -7.69 21.74
CA CYS A 434 -5.66 -7.20 21.87
C CYS A 434 -5.49 -6.24 23.05
N GLU A 435 -6.41 -5.26 23.24
CA GLU A 435 -6.39 -4.36 24.41
C GLU A 435 -6.55 -5.12 25.72
N ASN A 436 -7.45 -6.10 25.79
CA ASN A 436 -7.63 -6.93 26.97
C ASN A 436 -6.39 -7.75 27.30
N GLU A 437 -5.68 -8.28 26.29
CA GLU A 437 -4.41 -8.98 26.49
C GLU A 437 -3.32 -8.01 26.99
N LEU A 438 -3.15 -6.84 26.36
CA LEU A 438 -2.19 -5.80 26.76
C LEU A 438 -2.39 -5.37 28.21
N ILE A 439 -3.63 -5.05 28.59
CA ILE A 439 -3.99 -4.70 29.99
C ILE A 439 -3.64 -5.85 30.93
N SER A 440 -3.94 -7.09 30.57
CA SER A 440 -3.61 -8.28 31.38
C SER A 440 -2.10 -8.47 31.56
N ILE A 441 -1.29 -8.18 30.54
CA ILE A 441 0.17 -8.25 30.62
C ILE A 441 0.68 -7.11 31.50
N ALA A 442 0.26 -5.88 31.25
CA ALA A 442 0.67 -4.71 32.02
C ALA A 442 0.37 -4.87 33.53
N GLN A 443 -0.79 -5.42 33.89
CA GLN A 443 -1.12 -5.71 35.31
C GLN A 443 -0.24 -6.77 35.95
N LYS A 444 0.31 -7.70 35.18
CA LYS A 444 1.16 -8.82 35.68
C LYS A 444 2.64 -8.46 35.70
N ASP A 445 3.07 -7.61 34.78
CA ASP A 445 4.47 -7.24 34.55
C ASP A 445 4.56 -5.74 34.22
N MET A 446 4.40 -4.90 35.26
CA MET A 446 4.53 -3.45 35.14
C MET A 446 5.90 -3.00 34.67
N ASP A 447 6.97 -3.79 34.98
CA ASP A 447 8.32 -3.45 34.56
C ASP A 447 8.46 -3.54 33.03
N ALA A 448 7.85 -4.57 32.41
CA ALA A 448 7.81 -4.69 30.96
C ALA A 448 7.00 -3.55 30.31
N TYR A 449 5.87 -3.17 30.93
CA TYR A 449 5.06 -2.07 30.45
C TYR A 449 5.80 -0.72 30.51
N TYR A 450 6.49 -0.43 31.63
CA TYR A 450 7.27 0.80 31.70
C TYR A 450 8.49 0.78 30.78
N ALA A 451 9.13 -0.37 30.58
CA ALA A 451 10.22 -0.47 29.62
C ALA A 451 9.74 -0.12 28.18
N TYR A 452 8.52 -0.50 27.82
CA TYR A 452 7.91 -0.12 26.56
C TYR A 452 7.62 1.39 26.50
N VAL A 453 6.88 1.93 27.48
CA VAL A 453 6.47 3.36 27.51
C VAL A 453 7.68 4.31 27.57
N ASP A 454 8.73 3.92 28.30
CA ASP A 454 9.96 4.72 28.43
C ASP A 454 10.94 4.51 27.26
N GLY A 455 10.66 3.58 26.34
CA GLY A 455 11.56 3.21 25.24
C GLY A 455 12.87 2.57 25.72
N ASP A 456 12.86 1.92 26.91
CA ASP A 456 14.07 1.33 27.53
C ASP A 456 14.32 -0.08 26.99
N PHE A 457 14.51 -0.17 25.66
CA PHE A 457 14.91 -1.39 24.97
C PHE A 457 15.68 -1.04 23.68
N GLU A 458 16.56 -1.95 23.26
CA GLU A 458 17.37 -1.79 22.06
C GLU A 458 17.31 -3.07 21.24
N TYR A 459 17.11 -2.95 19.93
CA TYR A 459 17.17 -4.07 18.99
C TYR A 459 18.61 -4.57 18.82
N PRO A 460 18.81 -5.88 18.56
CA PRO A 460 20.14 -6.50 18.50
C PRO A 460 20.96 -6.11 17.26
N ALA A 461 20.33 -5.55 16.25
CA ALA A 461 20.93 -5.02 15.03
C ALA A 461 20.11 -3.80 14.57
N THR A 462 20.80 -2.81 13.98
CA THR A 462 20.21 -1.54 13.53
C THR A 462 20.54 -1.21 12.07
N GLU A 463 21.52 -1.88 11.47
CA GLU A 463 21.82 -1.72 10.05
C GLU A 463 21.04 -2.76 9.24
N ALA A 464 20.38 -2.36 8.19
CA ALA A 464 19.43 -3.18 7.45
C ALA A 464 19.99 -4.55 7.02
N ASP A 465 21.21 -4.61 6.48
CA ASP A 465 21.83 -5.86 6.05
C ASP A 465 22.26 -6.75 7.24
N GLU A 466 22.57 -6.15 8.39
CA GLU A 466 22.89 -6.88 9.62
C GLU A 466 21.61 -7.46 10.24
N ILE A 467 20.48 -6.73 10.16
CA ILE A 467 19.18 -7.21 10.61
C ILE A 467 18.78 -8.45 9.80
N VAL A 468 18.80 -8.41 8.48
CA VAL A 468 18.44 -9.58 7.64
C VAL A 468 19.31 -10.78 7.97
N LYS A 469 20.63 -10.60 8.15
CA LYS A 469 21.54 -11.68 8.57
C LYS A 469 21.20 -12.24 9.93
N TYR A 470 20.86 -11.36 10.88
CA TYR A 470 20.44 -11.74 12.21
C TYR A 470 19.14 -12.57 12.17
N LEU A 471 18.14 -12.13 11.42
CA LEU A 471 16.87 -12.82 11.27
C LEU A 471 17.04 -14.18 10.60
N LEU A 472 17.84 -14.29 9.54
CA LEU A 472 18.18 -15.58 8.93
C LEU A 472 18.79 -16.56 9.95
N GLU A 473 19.66 -16.08 10.87
CA GLU A 473 20.26 -16.94 11.91
C GLU A 473 19.22 -17.33 12.98
N LYS A 474 18.37 -16.40 13.42
CA LYS A 474 17.50 -16.59 14.59
C LYS A 474 16.15 -17.20 14.24
N MET A 475 15.52 -16.72 13.17
CA MET A 475 14.21 -17.20 12.72
C MET A 475 14.31 -18.43 11.82
N GLY A 476 15.38 -18.55 11.02
CA GLY A 476 15.55 -19.62 10.04
C GLY A 476 15.27 -21.04 10.53
N PRO A 477 15.60 -21.45 11.77
CA PRO A 477 15.23 -22.76 12.29
C PRO A 477 13.73 -23.01 12.39
N ASN A 478 12.90 -21.97 12.53
CA ASN A 478 11.47 -22.03 12.80
C ASN A 478 10.60 -21.72 11.57
N TYR A 479 11.22 -21.27 10.48
CA TYR A 479 10.57 -20.93 9.23
C TYR A 479 11.03 -21.84 8.08
N PRO A 480 10.30 -21.89 6.95
CA PRO A 480 10.73 -22.61 5.77
C PRO A 480 12.12 -22.15 5.29
N GLU A 481 12.82 -23.02 4.58
CA GLU A 481 14.16 -22.68 4.09
C GLU A 481 14.07 -21.71 2.92
N LEU A 482 14.78 -20.57 3.01
CA LEU A 482 14.88 -19.60 1.92
C LEU A 482 15.49 -20.22 0.64
N GLY A 483 16.35 -21.21 0.81
CA GLY A 483 17.09 -21.81 -0.31
C GLY A 483 18.41 -21.07 -0.58
N ASN A 484 19.03 -21.39 -1.70
CA ASN A 484 20.30 -20.77 -2.08
C ASN A 484 20.04 -19.68 -3.12
N ILE A 485 19.68 -18.51 -2.64
CA ILE A 485 19.47 -17.31 -3.45
C ILE A 485 20.52 -16.25 -3.11
N ASP A 486 20.87 -15.44 -4.08
CA ASP A 486 21.66 -14.23 -3.86
C ASP A 486 20.71 -13.08 -3.54
N TRP A 487 20.96 -12.34 -2.45
CA TRP A 487 20.20 -11.17 -2.07
C TRP A 487 21.10 -10.00 -1.67
N LYS A 488 20.59 -8.79 -1.72
CA LYS A 488 21.29 -7.59 -1.27
C LYS A 488 20.32 -6.56 -0.70
N VAL A 489 20.84 -5.76 0.24
CA VAL A 489 20.23 -4.49 0.65
C VAL A 489 20.87 -3.37 -0.14
N ALA A 490 20.07 -2.43 -0.64
CA ALA A 490 20.55 -1.28 -1.39
C ALA A 490 19.73 -0.04 -1.02
N TYR A 491 20.41 1.03 -0.63
CA TYR A 491 19.75 2.27 -0.26
C TYR A 491 19.30 3.05 -1.49
N LEU A 492 18.14 3.70 -1.38
CA LEU A 492 17.66 4.61 -2.41
C LEU A 492 18.57 5.85 -2.52
N PRO A 493 18.71 6.43 -3.71
CA PRO A 493 19.21 7.78 -3.84
C PRO A 493 18.30 8.75 -3.07
N LYS A 494 18.90 9.70 -2.35
CA LYS A 494 18.17 10.65 -1.49
C LYS A 494 16.99 11.36 -2.18
N VAL A 495 17.06 11.58 -3.46
CA VAL A 495 16.03 12.25 -4.25
C VAL A 495 14.81 11.34 -4.55
N LEU A 496 14.95 10.03 -4.37
CA LEU A 496 13.87 9.04 -4.48
C LEU A 496 13.38 8.56 -3.10
N GLU A 497 13.95 9.10 -2.02
CA GLU A 497 13.43 8.81 -0.68
C GLU A 497 12.03 9.41 -0.57
N GLN A 498 11.07 8.59 -0.14
CA GLN A 498 9.67 8.98 0.07
C GLN A 498 9.37 9.01 1.57
N ASP A 499 8.60 10.00 1.99
CA ASP A 499 8.15 10.08 3.37
C ASP A 499 7.19 8.90 3.67
N GLY A 500 7.39 8.26 4.82
CA GLY A 500 6.53 7.15 5.28
C GLY A 500 6.92 5.76 4.77
N ILE A 501 7.84 5.62 3.83
CA ILE A 501 8.33 4.31 3.36
C ILE A 501 9.71 4.04 3.94
N LEU A 502 9.86 2.95 4.72
CA LEU A 502 11.16 2.56 5.28
C LEU A 502 11.99 1.72 4.33
N ALA A 503 11.35 0.75 3.70
CA ALA A 503 11.97 -0.14 2.74
C ALA A 503 10.91 -0.79 1.85
N TYR A 504 11.36 -1.42 0.75
CA TYR A 504 10.53 -2.32 -0.06
C TYR A 504 11.37 -3.41 -0.70
N TYR A 505 10.74 -4.56 -0.93
CA TYR A 505 11.35 -5.68 -1.62
C TYR A 505 11.01 -5.64 -3.11
N ILE A 506 12.03 -5.74 -3.94
CA ILE A 506 11.83 -5.88 -5.38
C ILE A 506 11.63 -7.36 -5.68
N THR A 507 10.45 -7.70 -6.17
CA THR A 507 10.13 -9.05 -6.64
C THR A 507 11.10 -9.47 -7.75
N PRO A 508 11.77 -10.62 -7.65
CA PRO A 508 12.70 -11.06 -8.66
C PRO A 508 11.99 -11.37 -9.98
N LEU A 509 12.61 -11.01 -11.08
CA LEU A 509 12.13 -11.35 -12.40
C LEU A 509 11.98 -12.87 -12.56
N LEU A 510 10.99 -13.34 -13.30
CA LEU A 510 10.58 -14.75 -13.32
C LEU A 510 11.61 -15.69 -13.87
N ASP A 511 12.49 -15.21 -14.74
CA ASP A 511 13.58 -15.93 -15.38
C ASP A 511 14.97 -15.56 -14.82
N ASN A 512 15.04 -14.66 -13.82
CA ASN A 512 16.29 -14.26 -13.18
C ASN A 512 16.25 -14.46 -11.66
N ASP A 513 16.86 -15.55 -11.18
CA ASP A 513 16.92 -15.90 -9.74
C ASP A 513 17.93 -15.06 -8.93
N LYS A 514 18.66 -14.15 -9.56
CA LYS A 514 19.80 -13.47 -8.94
C LYS A 514 19.46 -12.11 -8.35
N LEU A 515 18.29 -11.59 -8.64
CA LEU A 515 17.95 -10.21 -8.32
C LEU A 515 16.94 -10.14 -7.17
N ASN A 516 17.36 -10.53 -5.96
CA ASN A 516 16.58 -10.29 -4.74
C ASN A 516 17.13 -9.03 -4.06
N VAL A 517 16.42 -7.91 -4.16
CA VAL A 517 16.89 -6.62 -3.67
C VAL A 517 15.89 -6.05 -2.67
N ILE A 518 16.38 -5.71 -1.48
CA ILE A 518 15.63 -4.90 -0.52
C ILE A 518 16.12 -3.47 -0.66
N ARG A 519 15.24 -2.56 -1.05
CA ARG A 519 15.50 -1.13 -1.09
C ARG A 519 15.22 -0.53 0.27
N VAL A 520 16.12 0.30 0.75
CA VAL A 520 15.96 0.99 2.04
C VAL A 520 15.97 2.49 1.80
N ASN A 521 15.01 3.17 2.40
CA ASN A 521 14.95 4.61 2.47
C ASN A 521 15.90 5.11 3.56
N GLY A 522 17.04 5.67 3.17
CA GLY A 522 18.13 6.04 4.09
C GLY A 522 17.83 7.26 4.98
N GLY A 523 16.77 8.01 4.69
CA GLY A 523 16.32 9.15 5.49
C GLY A 523 15.56 8.76 6.75
N ALA A 524 15.04 7.54 6.80
CA ALA A 524 14.27 7.03 7.93
C ALA A 524 15.18 6.69 9.12
N ASN A 525 14.94 7.37 10.21
CA ASN A 525 15.65 7.19 11.48
C ASN A 525 14.74 6.36 12.38
N ASP A 526 14.78 4.97 12.28
CA ASP A 526 13.63 4.28 12.76
C ASP A 526 13.84 3.05 13.62
N THR A 527 13.05 3.00 14.71
CA THR A 527 12.86 1.83 15.57
C THR A 527 12.10 0.70 14.88
N GLY A 528 11.33 0.99 13.85
CA GLY A 528 10.58 0.04 13.01
C GLY A 528 11.44 -0.78 12.06
N LEU A 529 12.64 -0.32 11.70
CA LEU A 529 13.47 -0.98 10.69
C LEU A 529 13.74 -2.47 10.97
N PHE A 530 13.76 -2.89 12.23
CA PHE A 530 13.97 -4.31 12.57
C PHE A 530 12.82 -5.19 12.10
N GLY A 531 11.57 -4.78 12.31
CA GLY A 531 10.38 -5.44 11.82
C GLY A 531 10.30 -5.34 10.30
N THR A 532 10.49 -4.15 9.74
CA THR A 532 10.48 -3.92 8.30
C THR A 532 11.47 -4.82 7.55
N MET A 533 12.67 -5.08 8.10
CA MET A 533 13.62 -6.01 7.48
C MET A 533 13.18 -7.48 7.59
N ALA A 534 12.31 -7.84 8.52
CA ALA A 534 11.65 -9.14 8.53
C ALA A 534 10.56 -9.19 7.47
N HIS A 535 9.78 -8.13 7.33
CA HIS A 535 8.70 -7.94 6.37
C HIS A 535 9.23 -8.04 4.92
N GLU A 536 10.19 -7.20 4.53
CA GLU A 536 10.73 -7.16 3.18
C GLU A 536 11.69 -8.31 2.87
N GLY A 537 12.46 -8.72 3.89
CA GLY A 537 13.52 -9.70 3.76
C GLY A 537 13.10 -11.10 4.21
N PHE A 538 13.71 -11.55 5.30
CA PHE A 538 13.48 -12.89 5.83
C PHE A 538 12.85 -12.81 7.24
N PRO A 539 11.72 -13.50 7.45
CA PRO A 539 11.05 -14.46 6.57
C PRO A 539 9.83 -13.93 5.77
N GLY A 540 9.80 -12.62 5.46
CA GLY A 540 8.70 -11.97 4.77
C GLY A 540 8.70 -12.16 3.24
N HIS A 541 8.52 -11.08 2.49
CA HIS A 541 8.34 -11.13 1.04
C HIS A 541 9.44 -11.89 0.30
N MET A 542 10.70 -11.71 0.67
CA MET A 542 11.81 -12.45 0.05
C MET A 542 11.65 -13.98 0.20
N LEU A 543 11.18 -14.48 1.34
CA LEU A 543 10.90 -15.90 1.51
C LEU A 543 9.64 -16.31 0.74
N GLN A 544 8.57 -15.53 0.85
CA GLN A 544 7.28 -15.78 0.23
C GLN A 544 7.41 -16.03 -1.27
N PHE A 545 7.94 -15.07 -2.01
CA PHE A 545 8.06 -15.17 -3.48
C PHE A 545 9.00 -16.30 -3.91
N ASN A 546 10.08 -16.56 -3.17
CA ASN A 546 10.98 -17.65 -3.48
C ASN A 546 10.37 -19.03 -3.21
N ILE A 547 9.49 -19.19 -2.22
CA ILE A 547 8.74 -20.44 -2.02
C ILE A 547 7.70 -20.61 -3.13
N GLN A 548 6.92 -19.60 -3.43
CA GLN A 548 5.92 -19.63 -4.49
C GLN A 548 6.53 -20.10 -5.82
N LYS A 549 7.68 -19.52 -6.19
CA LYS A 549 8.42 -19.92 -7.39
C LYS A 549 8.86 -21.40 -7.33
N ARG A 550 9.37 -21.87 -6.19
CA ARG A 550 9.81 -23.28 -6.00
C ARG A 550 8.65 -24.28 -5.98
N ALA A 551 7.49 -23.88 -5.53
CA ALA A 551 6.28 -24.72 -5.51
C ALA A 551 5.77 -25.07 -6.92
N GLY A 552 6.37 -24.50 -7.97
CA GLY A 552 6.03 -24.73 -9.37
C GLY A 552 4.76 -23.96 -9.77
N SER A 553 4.66 -22.70 -9.31
CA SER A 553 3.65 -21.77 -9.79
C SER A 553 3.76 -21.59 -11.31
N TYR A 554 2.61 -21.40 -11.95
CA TYR A 554 2.57 -20.97 -13.33
C TYR A 554 2.98 -19.49 -13.43
N TYR A 555 3.55 -19.08 -14.55
CA TYR A 555 3.98 -17.69 -14.72
C TYR A 555 2.85 -16.69 -14.51
N VAL A 556 1.64 -17.01 -14.96
CA VAL A 556 0.46 -16.15 -14.81
C VAL A 556 0.10 -15.89 -13.34
N GLU A 557 0.42 -16.78 -12.40
CA GLU A 557 0.13 -16.57 -10.98
C GLU A 557 0.95 -15.42 -10.37
N ASN A 558 2.02 -15.00 -11.02
CA ASN A 558 2.83 -13.85 -10.55
C ASN A 558 2.24 -12.50 -11.00
N THR A 559 1.18 -12.53 -11.79
CA THR A 559 0.39 -11.32 -12.12
C THR A 559 -0.83 -11.15 -11.22
N PHE A 560 -1.02 -12.00 -10.23
CA PHE A 560 -2.10 -11.92 -9.23
C PHE A 560 -1.60 -11.17 -7.99
N THR A 561 -2.44 -10.30 -7.44
CA THR A 561 -2.00 -9.27 -6.49
C THR A 561 -2.67 -9.30 -5.13
N GLU A 562 -3.27 -10.38 -4.70
CA GLU A 562 -4.01 -10.45 -3.42
C GLU A 562 -3.18 -9.91 -2.23
N LEU A 563 -3.28 -8.61 -1.96
CA LEU A 563 -2.49 -7.91 -0.95
C LEU A 563 -2.81 -8.41 0.47
N GLY A 564 -4.08 -8.71 0.78
CA GLY A 564 -4.43 -9.31 2.08
C GLY A 564 -3.66 -10.58 2.38
N TYR A 565 -3.34 -11.39 1.35
CA TYR A 565 -2.50 -12.58 1.49
C TYR A 565 -1.03 -12.21 1.67
N SER A 566 -0.47 -11.35 0.81
CA SER A 566 0.97 -11.07 0.81
C SER A 566 1.39 -10.15 1.95
N GLU A 567 0.66 -9.07 2.18
CA GLU A 567 0.92 -8.14 3.28
C GLU A 567 0.58 -8.77 4.64
N GLY A 568 -0.52 -9.54 4.69
CA GLY A 568 -0.87 -10.29 5.90
C GLY A 568 0.24 -11.26 6.34
N TRP A 569 0.88 -11.96 5.39
CA TRP A 569 2.06 -12.79 5.68
C TRP A 569 3.23 -11.95 6.17
N ALA A 570 3.54 -10.86 5.48
CA ALA A 570 4.67 -10.01 5.82
C ALA A 570 4.49 -9.34 7.18
N MET A 571 3.30 -8.89 7.55
CA MET A 571 2.97 -8.36 8.87
C MET A 571 3.03 -9.43 9.96
N LEU A 572 2.64 -10.66 9.66
CA LEU A 572 2.76 -11.78 10.62
C LEU A 572 4.22 -11.99 11.02
N VAL A 573 5.14 -11.96 10.07
CA VAL A 573 6.56 -12.22 10.34
C VAL A 573 7.30 -10.99 10.85
N ASP A 574 6.89 -9.80 10.48
CA ASP A 574 7.34 -8.53 11.08
C ASP A 574 7.14 -8.57 12.60
N ARG A 575 5.89 -8.79 13.00
CA ARG A 575 5.49 -8.88 14.41
C ARG A 575 6.16 -10.05 15.14
N ASP A 576 6.30 -11.22 14.49
CA ASP A 576 6.99 -12.37 15.10
C ASP A 576 8.50 -12.11 15.28
N ALA A 577 9.14 -11.28 14.45
CA ALA A 577 10.56 -10.94 14.57
C ALA A 577 10.92 -10.36 15.96
N VAL A 578 10.01 -9.63 16.59
CA VAL A 578 10.17 -9.06 17.92
C VAL A 578 10.44 -10.15 18.99
N ASN A 579 9.88 -11.35 18.82
CA ASN A 579 10.14 -12.50 19.70
C ASN A 579 11.59 -12.98 19.65
N TYR A 580 12.32 -12.66 18.58
CA TYR A 580 13.72 -13.04 18.37
C TYR A 580 14.70 -11.92 18.68
N ALA A 581 14.25 -10.72 19.04
CA ALA A 581 15.09 -9.60 19.42
C ALA A 581 15.80 -9.77 20.79
N GLY A 582 15.44 -10.82 21.54
CA GLY A 582 16.05 -11.12 22.85
C GLY A 582 15.41 -10.37 24.02
N PHE A 583 14.26 -9.75 23.81
CA PHE A 583 13.48 -9.06 24.84
C PHE A 583 12.86 -10.02 25.86
N ASN A 584 12.45 -9.46 27.01
CA ASN A 584 11.51 -10.13 27.89
C ASN A 584 10.23 -10.46 27.10
N LYS A 585 9.72 -11.70 27.29
CA LYS A 585 8.54 -12.17 26.57
C LYS A 585 7.32 -11.23 26.67
N ASN A 586 7.10 -10.62 27.84
CA ASN A 586 5.99 -9.70 28.05
C ASN A 586 6.23 -8.36 27.32
N LEU A 587 7.47 -7.85 27.33
CA LEU A 587 7.84 -6.66 26.55
C LEU A 587 7.66 -6.92 25.04
N ALA A 588 8.17 -8.03 24.53
CA ALA A 588 7.99 -8.38 23.12
C ALA A 588 6.50 -8.43 22.73
N ARG A 589 5.66 -9.02 23.60
CA ARG A 589 4.22 -9.10 23.32
C ARG A 589 3.52 -7.75 23.42
N ILE A 590 3.94 -6.84 24.31
CA ILE A 590 3.43 -5.48 24.40
C ILE A 590 3.74 -4.72 23.10
N ILE A 591 4.97 -4.80 22.60
CA ILE A 591 5.38 -4.16 21.33
C ILE A 591 4.49 -4.66 20.18
N GLN A 592 4.28 -5.98 20.07
CA GLN A 592 3.42 -6.56 19.04
C GLN A 592 1.97 -6.10 19.16
N LEU A 593 1.41 -6.08 20.39
CA LEU A 593 0.02 -5.70 20.60
C LEU A 593 -0.24 -4.23 20.30
N ASP A 594 0.70 -3.36 20.65
CA ASP A 594 0.57 -1.93 20.33
C ASP A 594 0.57 -1.69 18.82
N ASP A 595 1.46 -2.35 18.09
CA ASP A 595 1.51 -2.31 16.64
C ASP A 595 0.21 -2.83 16.00
N ILE A 596 -0.29 -4.01 16.44
CA ILE A 596 -1.54 -4.58 15.96
C ILE A 596 -2.71 -3.61 16.16
N ILE A 597 -2.86 -3.08 17.39
CA ILE A 597 -3.93 -2.16 17.75
C ILE A 597 -3.87 -0.88 16.89
N GLY A 598 -2.66 -0.36 16.65
CA GLY A 598 -2.47 0.84 15.82
C GLY A 598 -3.00 0.65 14.40
N TYR A 599 -2.54 -0.39 13.72
CA TYR A 599 -3.00 -0.73 12.35
C TYR A 599 -4.50 -1.03 12.29
N ASP A 600 -5.03 -1.78 13.26
CA ASP A 600 -6.46 -2.12 13.30
C ASP A 600 -7.32 -0.87 13.49
N ILE A 601 -6.93 0.07 14.35
CA ILE A 601 -7.66 1.33 14.57
C ILE A 601 -7.68 2.17 13.29
N GLU A 602 -6.56 2.30 12.59
CA GLU A 602 -6.51 3.05 11.33
C GLU A 602 -7.39 2.40 10.25
N ALA A 603 -7.34 1.08 10.10
CA ALA A 603 -8.20 0.35 9.18
C ALA A 603 -9.69 0.51 9.54
N ILE A 604 -10.06 0.47 10.82
CA ILE A 604 -11.44 0.74 11.29
C ILE A 604 -11.88 2.16 10.93
N LEU A 605 -10.99 3.13 11.11
CA LEU A 605 -11.29 4.53 10.78
C LEU A 605 -11.47 4.72 9.27
N ASP A 606 -10.64 4.11 8.45
CA ASP A 606 -10.81 4.15 6.99
C ASP A 606 -12.10 3.47 6.54
N LEU A 607 -12.40 2.26 7.01
CA LEU A 607 -13.67 1.57 6.74
C LEU A 607 -14.88 2.41 7.17
N GLY A 608 -14.78 3.07 8.33
CA GLY A 608 -15.81 3.96 8.85
C GLY A 608 -15.97 5.22 8.01
N ILE A 609 -14.89 5.92 7.76
CA ILE A 609 -14.87 7.22 7.05
C ILE A 609 -15.17 7.03 5.57
N ASN A 610 -14.29 6.31 4.86
CA ASN A 610 -14.37 6.16 3.41
C ASN A 610 -15.46 5.18 2.96
N GLY A 611 -15.73 4.15 3.76
CA GLY A 611 -16.73 3.14 3.45
C GLY A 611 -18.14 3.49 3.95
N LEU A 612 -18.30 3.86 5.21
CA LEU A 612 -19.60 4.03 5.87
C LEU A 612 -20.02 5.50 6.06
N GLY A 613 -19.12 6.45 5.77
CA GLY A 613 -19.40 7.89 5.87
C GLY A 613 -19.45 8.41 7.30
N TRP A 614 -18.59 7.85 8.19
CA TRP A 614 -18.45 8.38 9.54
C TRP A 614 -18.03 9.85 9.52
N GLY A 615 -18.76 10.66 10.29
CA GLY A 615 -18.37 12.03 10.59
C GLY A 615 -17.65 12.12 11.94
N ALA A 616 -17.33 13.35 12.36
CA ALA A 616 -16.60 13.59 13.61
C ALA A 616 -17.32 13.05 14.86
N ASP A 617 -18.64 12.89 14.83
CA ASP A 617 -19.40 12.32 15.94
C ASP A 617 -19.17 10.81 16.08
N GLU A 618 -19.18 10.06 14.99
CA GLU A 618 -18.95 8.61 14.96
C GLU A 618 -17.48 8.28 15.24
N VAL A 619 -16.53 9.04 14.67
CA VAL A 619 -15.09 8.90 14.97
C VAL A 619 -14.82 9.17 16.45
N TYR A 620 -15.43 10.22 17.02
CA TYR A 620 -15.32 10.53 18.44
C TYR A 620 -15.92 9.42 19.32
N ASP A 621 -17.09 8.90 18.96
CA ASP A 621 -17.77 7.83 19.71
C ASP A 621 -16.93 6.56 19.70
N PHE A 622 -16.28 6.23 18.59
CA PHE A 622 -15.33 5.11 18.52
C PHE A 622 -14.08 5.36 19.37
N LEU A 623 -13.32 6.42 19.10
CA LEU A 623 -12.03 6.65 19.76
C LEU A 623 -12.17 6.99 21.24
N SER A 624 -13.11 7.86 21.60
CA SER A 624 -13.26 8.35 22.98
C SER A 624 -14.35 7.63 23.76
N GLY A 625 -15.38 7.11 23.08
CA GLY A 625 -16.48 6.38 23.69
C GLY A 625 -16.16 4.91 23.89
N ASP A 626 -15.77 4.20 22.83
CA ASP A 626 -15.52 2.77 22.86
C ASP A 626 -14.11 2.47 23.42
N LEU A 627 -13.05 3.10 22.86
CA LEU A 627 -11.66 2.85 23.27
C LEU A 627 -11.19 3.69 24.47
N GLY A 628 -11.89 4.78 24.81
CA GLY A 628 -11.57 5.62 25.96
C GLY A 628 -10.36 6.55 25.78
N TYR A 629 -9.93 6.81 24.53
CA TYR A 629 -8.86 7.76 24.21
C TYR A 629 -9.36 9.22 24.36
N SER A 630 -8.40 10.14 24.57
CA SER A 630 -8.73 11.55 24.82
C SER A 630 -8.62 12.37 23.53
N TYR A 631 -9.65 12.30 22.68
CA TYR A 631 -9.77 13.13 21.50
C TYR A 631 -10.87 14.17 21.68
N SER A 632 -10.73 15.33 21.04
CA SER A 632 -11.81 16.29 20.83
C SER A 632 -12.49 16.04 19.49
N LYS A 633 -13.68 16.62 19.25
CA LYS A 633 -14.31 16.53 17.92
C LYS A 633 -13.52 17.28 16.84
N GLU A 634 -12.76 18.30 17.21
CA GLU A 634 -11.85 19.01 16.30
C GLU A 634 -10.67 18.11 15.85
N ASP A 635 -10.13 17.30 16.78
CA ASP A 635 -9.14 16.28 16.45
C ASP A 635 -9.74 15.23 15.50
N CYS A 636 -10.99 14.81 15.73
CA CYS A 636 -11.69 13.85 14.86
C CYS A 636 -11.98 14.42 13.46
N GLU A 637 -12.27 15.72 13.33
CA GLU A 637 -12.35 16.40 12.03
C GLU A 637 -10.99 16.36 11.31
N GLY A 638 -9.90 16.56 12.05
CA GLY A 638 -8.53 16.43 11.52
C GLY A 638 -8.24 15.01 10.99
N ILE A 639 -8.57 13.98 11.76
CA ILE A 639 -8.42 12.57 11.34
C ILE A 639 -9.20 12.28 10.04
N ILE A 640 -10.42 12.79 9.92
CA ILE A 640 -11.20 12.61 8.67
C ILE A 640 -10.49 13.27 7.48
N MET A 641 -9.98 14.48 7.65
CA MET A 641 -9.25 15.19 6.59
C MET A 641 -7.96 14.46 6.20
N GLU A 642 -7.33 13.79 7.15
CA GLU A 642 -6.11 13.02 6.92
C GLU A 642 -6.38 11.70 6.19
N LEU A 643 -7.44 10.97 6.55
CA LEU A 643 -7.71 9.63 6.00
C LEU A 643 -8.60 9.63 4.75
N ALA A 644 -9.48 10.63 4.56
CA ALA A 644 -10.35 10.69 3.38
C ALA A 644 -9.61 10.61 2.03
N PRO A 645 -8.39 11.19 1.90
CA PRO A 645 -7.60 11.08 0.67
C PRO A 645 -7.06 9.69 0.34
N TYR A 646 -7.06 8.76 1.30
CA TYR A 646 -6.37 7.47 1.21
C TYR A 646 -7.31 6.28 1.42
N PRO A 647 -8.36 6.12 0.59
CA PRO A 647 -9.31 5.01 0.74
C PRO A 647 -8.62 3.66 0.53
N GLY A 648 -8.90 2.69 1.42
CA GLY A 648 -8.35 1.34 1.38
C GLY A 648 -6.99 1.18 2.08
N ASN A 649 -6.40 2.26 2.58
CA ASN A 649 -5.08 2.25 3.20
C ASN A 649 -5.03 1.35 4.44
N LEU A 650 -3.93 0.58 4.57
CA LEU A 650 -3.60 -0.30 5.69
C LEU A 650 -4.57 -1.47 5.97
N ILE A 651 -5.64 -1.63 5.23
CA ILE A 651 -6.62 -2.69 5.50
C ILE A 651 -6.00 -4.07 5.24
N SER A 652 -5.23 -4.22 4.17
CA SER A 652 -4.50 -5.46 3.86
C SER A 652 -3.44 -5.80 4.91
N TYR A 653 -2.83 -4.80 5.53
CA TYR A 653 -1.86 -4.95 6.63
C TYR A 653 -2.53 -5.35 7.95
N ALA A 654 -3.65 -4.71 8.29
CA ALA A 654 -4.40 -4.95 9.52
C ALA A 654 -5.16 -6.28 9.46
N ALA A 655 -6.19 -6.35 8.62
CA ALA A 655 -7.05 -7.52 8.52
C ALA A 655 -6.32 -8.72 7.90
N GLY A 656 -5.42 -8.49 6.93
CA GLY A 656 -4.60 -9.54 6.32
C GLY A 656 -3.78 -10.30 7.36
N TYR A 657 -3.15 -9.58 8.31
CA TYR A 657 -2.42 -10.19 9.43
C TYR A 657 -3.27 -11.21 10.20
N HIS A 658 -4.46 -10.80 10.63
CA HIS A 658 -5.35 -11.66 11.41
C HIS A 658 -5.79 -12.88 10.62
N LEU A 659 -6.19 -12.70 9.36
CA LEU A 659 -6.65 -13.80 8.50
C LEU A 659 -5.54 -14.81 8.18
N VAL A 660 -4.31 -14.35 7.97
CA VAL A 660 -3.15 -15.23 7.75
C VAL A 660 -2.81 -15.99 9.03
N ASP A 661 -2.76 -15.31 10.18
CA ASP A 661 -2.47 -15.93 11.48
C ASP A 661 -3.50 -17.00 11.85
N GLU A 662 -4.79 -16.71 11.67
CA GLU A 662 -5.87 -17.66 11.87
C GLU A 662 -5.79 -18.87 10.92
N THR A 663 -5.51 -18.62 9.63
CA THR A 663 -5.37 -19.67 8.62
C THR A 663 -4.25 -20.65 8.98
N ILE A 664 -3.07 -20.11 9.34
CA ILE A 664 -1.89 -20.92 9.72
C ILE A 664 -2.17 -21.70 11.01
N LYS A 665 -2.73 -21.05 12.05
CA LYS A 665 -3.09 -21.69 13.32
C LYS A 665 -4.15 -22.77 13.13
N GLY A 666 -5.20 -22.49 12.36
CA GLY A 666 -6.24 -23.46 12.03
C GLY A 666 -5.67 -24.70 11.34
N TYR A 667 -4.80 -24.50 10.34
CA TYR A 667 -4.15 -25.61 9.65
C TYR A 667 -3.28 -26.47 10.59
N MET A 668 -2.54 -25.82 11.51
CA MET A 668 -1.75 -26.54 12.53
C MET A 668 -2.61 -27.41 13.42
N GLU A 669 -3.73 -26.89 13.93
CA GLU A 669 -4.63 -27.59 14.83
C GLU A 669 -5.32 -28.78 14.14
N GLU A 670 -5.77 -28.60 12.91
CA GLU A 670 -6.49 -29.64 12.16
C GLU A 670 -5.58 -30.78 11.69
N ASN A 671 -4.31 -30.49 11.37
CA ASN A 671 -3.37 -31.45 10.78
C ASN A 671 -2.29 -31.96 11.71
N ASP A 672 -2.19 -31.45 12.98
CA ASP A 672 -1.15 -31.80 13.96
C ASP A 672 0.28 -31.64 13.39
N VAL A 673 0.52 -30.51 12.69
CA VAL A 673 1.79 -30.16 12.07
C VAL A 673 2.49 -29.03 12.84
N THR A 674 3.78 -28.85 12.57
CA THR A 674 4.55 -27.74 13.17
C THR A 674 4.21 -26.42 12.50
N TYR A 675 4.49 -25.30 13.20
CA TYR A 675 4.34 -23.95 12.65
C TYR A 675 5.09 -23.77 11.31
N LYS A 676 6.32 -24.28 11.24
CA LYS A 676 7.13 -24.28 10.01
C LYS A 676 6.44 -24.98 8.84
N GLU A 677 5.87 -26.17 9.09
CA GLU A 677 5.15 -26.95 8.06
C GLU A 677 3.85 -26.25 7.64
N ALA A 678 3.17 -25.57 8.57
CA ALA A 678 1.98 -24.80 8.25
C ALA A 678 2.31 -23.55 7.41
N CYS A 679 3.38 -22.82 7.77
CA CYS A 679 3.88 -21.71 6.97
C CYS A 679 4.29 -22.14 5.55
N GLU A 680 4.98 -23.30 5.41
CA GLU A 680 5.35 -23.82 4.11
C GLU A 680 4.12 -24.17 3.28
N ALA A 681 3.12 -24.83 3.87
CA ALA A 681 1.86 -25.17 3.19
C ALA A 681 1.08 -23.92 2.74
N PHE A 682 1.05 -22.85 3.56
CA PHE A 682 0.44 -21.58 3.21
C PHE A 682 1.17 -20.94 2.02
N LEU A 683 2.48 -20.78 2.10
CA LEU A 683 3.30 -20.13 1.06
C LEU A 683 3.33 -20.89 -0.27
N GLU A 684 3.19 -22.23 -0.25
CA GLU A 684 3.12 -23.05 -1.47
C GLU A 684 1.81 -22.84 -2.26
N ILE A 685 0.73 -22.36 -1.60
CA ILE A 685 -0.47 -21.94 -2.31
C ILE A 685 -0.15 -20.73 -3.21
N GLY A 686 0.61 -19.78 -2.72
CA GLY A 686 0.90 -18.51 -3.39
C GLY A 686 -0.31 -17.57 -3.33
N ASN A 687 -0.16 -16.34 -3.83
CA ASN A 687 -1.20 -15.32 -3.80
C ASN A 687 -2.54 -15.88 -4.25
N ALA A 688 -3.55 -15.77 -3.39
CA ALA A 688 -4.90 -16.28 -3.63
C ALA A 688 -5.90 -15.67 -2.63
N ALA A 689 -7.14 -15.53 -3.04
CA ALA A 689 -8.22 -15.18 -2.13
C ALA A 689 -8.34 -16.18 -0.97
N PHE A 690 -8.66 -15.70 0.24
CA PHE A 690 -8.62 -16.51 1.46
C PHE A 690 -9.51 -17.78 1.40
N HIS A 691 -10.67 -17.72 0.75
CA HIS A 691 -11.51 -18.91 0.57
C HIS A 691 -10.86 -19.96 -0.33
N ILE A 692 -10.01 -19.56 -1.28
CA ILE A 692 -9.21 -20.46 -2.13
C ILE A 692 -8.07 -21.07 -1.31
N VAL A 693 -7.37 -20.24 -0.53
CA VAL A 693 -6.33 -20.69 0.40
C VAL A 693 -6.88 -21.77 1.31
N ALA A 694 -7.98 -21.50 2.01
CA ALA A 694 -8.64 -22.45 2.91
C ALA A 694 -9.04 -23.75 2.21
N LYS A 695 -9.63 -23.65 1.01
CA LYS A 695 -10.03 -24.82 0.20
C LYS A 695 -8.84 -25.74 -0.10
N TYR A 696 -7.69 -25.19 -0.47
CA TYR A 696 -6.54 -26.00 -0.90
C TYR A 696 -5.61 -26.39 0.26
N MET A 697 -5.61 -25.67 1.35
CA MET A 697 -5.04 -26.11 2.62
C MET A 697 -5.92 -27.14 3.33
N GLY A 698 -7.23 -27.17 3.05
CA GLY A 698 -8.20 -28.06 3.71
C GLY A 698 -8.59 -27.56 5.09
N THR A 699 -8.61 -26.26 5.30
CA THR A 699 -9.08 -25.60 6.52
C THR A 699 -10.47 -25.00 6.31
N ASP A 700 -11.21 -24.78 7.38
CA ASP A 700 -12.49 -24.08 7.31
C ASP A 700 -12.27 -22.57 7.40
N PHE A 701 -12.40 -21.86 6.27
CA PHE A 701 -12.56 -20.41 6.26
C PHE A 701 -14.05 -20.10 6.48
N THR A 702 -14.42 -19.84 7.72
CA THR A 702 -15.83 -19.74 8.15
C THR A 702 -16.31 -18.30 8.36
N LYS A 703 -15.58 -17.29 7.91
CA LYS A 703 -15.99 -15.90 8.09
C LYS A 703 -16.54 -15.27 6.84
#